data_15a7668bd8ed7c56d27be1595b449d42
#
_entry.id   15a7668bd8ed7c56d27be1595b449d42
#
_cell.length_a   1.000
_cell.length_b   1.000
_cell.length_c   1.000
_cell.angle_alpha   90.00
_cell.angle_beta   90.00
_cell.angle_gamma   90.00
#
_symmetry.space_group_name_H-M   'P 1'
#
loop_
_entity.id
_entity.type
_entity.pdbx_description
1 polymer ?
#
loop_
_entity_poly.entity_id
_entity_poly.type
_entity_poly.pdbx_seq_one_letter_code
_entity_poly.pdbx_strand_id
1 'polypeptide(L)'
;HSGIDIPSLIRIGVKTILLQNRSAGGGSTITQQLAKNLFPRDTVRRQSALLRKGKLVLAKFKEWITALKLEYNYTKEEIAAMYLNIVEYGSNAYGIKSAAHTFFNKTPDQLNLQEAAVLVGVVNAPTRYSPVRNYDNAMARRNLVLARMAEAGAITHAERDSLSALPITLNYRPVSHNDGQATYFREMLRQGMNARPPKRRNFYTEWDYEQAVKEYENNPIYGWCHKNTKADGTPYNIYKDGLKIYTTINSTMQQYAEEAMLKQLRTVIQPKMDAQYRSTKVLFQNTSAEEREKIVRQAMRYSDRYRALKEEGRSEAEIDRIFRTPCPTRVFTYRGERDTILSPRDSILHHKRIMRAGFVAIEPQTGRVKAYVGGPNFRYFKYDMAKQGKRQIGSTIKPFVYTFAIDHLGLTPCTPVPNLPVTIDTSNGTPWSPKEASKVVYDGEMHPLKWGLARSRNNYSAWIMKQAKQPEAVADFIHNMGIRSFIDPVYALCLGTSESSVFEMVSAYSTFANGGVHTDPIFVTRIEDRQGNLIATFIPESQDAVSERTAYTMLTMLQSVVTNGTAGRLKWQFDLGDAQLGGKTGTSQRNRDAWFMCVAPKLVAGAWVGGEDQSVHPTYGGEGSIMALPIVGEFFSTVYKNPALGISKQDRFRRPDRVTEYDCEEEMQQSQYTEEEEGFFD
;
A
#
# COMPACT_ATOMS: atom_id res chain seq x y z
N HIS A 1 -28.92 8.65 -40.68
CA HIS A 1 -29.86 8.20 -39.66
C HIS A 1 -30.04 9.30 -38.60
N SER A 2 -31.29 9.55 -38.22
CA SER A 2 -31.67 10.55 -37.20
C SER A 2 -31.52 10.04 -35.74
N GLY A 3 -30.51 9.24 -35.48
CA GLY A 3 -30.24 8.67 -34.12
C GLY A 3 -31.00 7.38 -33.82
N ILE A 4 -32.06 7.05 -34.56
CA ILE A 4 -32.85 5.82 -34.38
C ILE A 4 -32.98 5.13 -35.74
N ASP A 5 -32.61 3.87 -35.83
CA ASP A 5 -32.74 3.02 -37.03
C ASP A 5 -34.05 2.22 -36.96
N ILE A 6 -35.14 2.81 -37.43
CA ILE A 6 -36.48 2.21 -37.43
C ILE A 6 -36.53 0.90 -38.24
N PRO A 7 -35.93 0.79 -39.46
CA PRO A 7 -35.88 -0.46 -40.19
C PRO A 7 -35.19 -1.61 -39.42
N SER A 8 -34.11 -1.33 -38.73
CA SER A 8 -33.41 -2.32 -37.92
C SER A 8 -34.21 -2.73 -36.70
N LEU A 9 -34.98 -1.82 -36.08
CA LEU A 9 -35.87 -2.15 -34.93
C LEU A 9 -37.02 -3.06 -35.38
N ILE A 10 -37.63 -2.78 -36.56
CA ILE A 10 -38.69 -3.62 -37.12
C ILE A 10 -38.13 -5.01 -37.46
N ARG A 11 -36.98 -5.09 -38.11
CA ARG A 11 -36.30 -6.33 -38.45
C ARG A 11 -36.01 -7.20 -37.20
N ILE A 12 -35.54 -6.60 -36.10
CA ILE A 12 -35.27 -7.30 -34.86
C ILE A 12 -36.57 -7.73 -34.18
N GLY A 13 -37.58 -6.86 -34.14
CA GLY A 13 -38.90 -7.22 -33.61
C GLY A 13 -39.46 -8.44 -34.32
N VAL A 14 -39.46 -8.49 -35.62
CA VAL A 14 -39.93 -9.60 -36.43
C VAL A 14 -39.09 -10.85 -36.20
N LYS A 15 -37.76 -10.77 -36.27
CA LYS A 15 -36.87 -11.94 -36.11
C LYS A 15 -36.84 -12.49 -34.66
N THR A 16 -36.90 -11.64 -33.66
CA THR A 16 -36.81 -12.07 -32.27
C THR A 16 -38.15 -12.54 -31.70
N ILE A 17 -39.28 -11.87 -32.10
CA ILE A 17 -40.60 -12.16 -31.57
C ILE A 17 -41.31 -13.27 -32.39
N LEU A 18 -41.25 -13.18 -33.72
CA LEU A 18 -41.92 -14.13 -34.63
C LEU A 18 -41.08 -15.39 -34.90
N LEU A 19 -39.76 -15.25 -35.08
CA LEU A 19 -38.86 -16.36 -35.47
C LEU A 19 -38.04 -16.93 -34.32
N GLN A 20 -38.22 -16.41 -33.12
CA GLN A 20 -37.46 -16.80 -31.89
C GLN A 20 -35.94 -16.90 -32.05
N ASN A 21 -35.40 -16.19 -33.04
CA ASN A 21 -33.97 -16.22 -33.36
C ASN A 21 -33.21 -15.20 -32.48
N ARG A 22 -32.53 -15.69 -31.43
CA ARG A 22 -31.75 -14.89 -30.46
C ARG A 22 -30.49 -14.26 -31.06
N SER A 23 -30.10 -14.61 -32.30
CA SER A 23 -28.87 -14.11 -32.96
C SER A 23 -29.07 -12.92 -33.90
N ALA A 24 -30.22 -12.26 -33.87
CA ALA A 24 -30.63 -11.22 -34.81
C ALA A 24 -29.85 -9.89 -34.80
N GLY A 25 -28.72 -9.83 -34.09
CA GLY A 25 -27.86 -8.63 -34.00
C GLY A 25 -28.45 -7.49 -33.17
N GLY A 26 -27.63 -6.55 -32.76
CA GLY A 26 -28.06 -5.36 -32.00
C GLY A 26 -28.67 -4.29 -32.93
N GLY A 27 -29.88 -3.79 -32.62
CA GLY A 27 -30.53 -2.69 -33.38
C GLY A 27 -30.27 -1.30 -32.80
N SER A 28 -29.27 -1.13 -31.94
CA SER A 28 -28.92 0.18 -31.38
C SER A 28 -27.88 0.87 -32.21
N THR A 29 -28.14 2.12 -32.58
CA THR A 29 -27.18 3.00 -33.30
C THR A 29 -26.00 3.38 -32.41
N ILE A 30 -24.90 3.89 -32.98
CA ILE A 30 -23.75 4.45 -32.23
C ILE A 30 -24.22 5.53 -31.25
N THR A 31 -25.14 6.40 -31.67
CA THR A 31 -25.68 7.47 -30.84
C THR A 31 -26.48 6.93 -29.66
N GLN A 32 -27.24 5.86 -29.84
CA GLN A 32 -27.92 5.18 -28.73
C GLN A 32 -26.94 4.47 -27.78
N GLN A 33 -25.85 3.90 -28.29
CA GLN A 33 -24.79 3.33 -27.48
C GLN A 33 -24.04 4.41 -26.72
N LEU A 34 -23.77 5.56 -27.32
CA LEU A 34 -23.21 6.74 -26.68
C LEU A 34 -24.14 7.21 -25.54
N ALA A 35 -25.45 7.39 -25.82
CA ALA A 35 -26.42 7.77 -24.79
C ALA A 35 -26.46 6.78 -23.60
N LYS A 36 -26.38 5.48 -23.86
CA LYS A 36 -26.30 4.46 -22.82
C LYS A 36 -25.00 4.54 -21.99
N ASN A 37 -23.88 4.91 -22.60
CA ASN A 37 -22.59 5.04 -21.92
C ASN A 37 -22.51 6.33 -21.10
N LEU A 38 -23.10 7.42 -21.58
CA LEU A 38 -23.20 8.70 -20.86
C LEU A 38 -24.15 8.60 -19.65
N PHE A 39 -25.25 7.84 -19.78
CA PHE A 39 -26.26 7.66 -18.75
C PHE A 39 -26.43 6.17 -18.41
N PRO A 40 -25.55 5.60 -17.56
CA PRO A 40 -25.61 4.17 -17.21
C PRO A 40 -26.93 3.80 -16.55
N ARG A 41 -27.43 2.62 -16.86
CA ARG A 41 -28.65 2.07 -16.23
C ARG A 41 -28.42 1.69 -14.79
N ASP A 42 -29.38 2.01 -13.91
CA ASP A 42 -29.39 1.50 -12.53
C ASP A 42 -29.52 -0.03 -12.50
N THR A 43 -28.46 -0.71 -12.09
CA THR A 43 -28.44 -2.16 -11.91
C THR A 43 -28.74 -2.55 -10.47
N VAL A 44 -29.97 -2.37 -10.00
CA VAL A 44 -30.40 -2.87 -8.69
C VAL A 44 -30.68 -4.36 -8.80
N ARG A 45 -29.81 -5.18 -8.24
CA ARG A 45 -29.86 -6.67 -8.29
C ARG A 45 -31.03 -7.34 -7.52
N ARG A 46 -31.82 -6.61 -6.75
CA ARG A 46 -32.88 -7.16 -5.86
C ARG A 46 -34.29 -6.66 -6.20
N GLN A 47 -34.75 -6.84 -7.46
CA GLN A 47 -36.12 -6.49 -7.84
C GLN A 47 -36.79 -7.65 -8.55
N SER A 48 -38.15 -7.74 -8.46
CA SER A 48 -38.95 -8.73 -9.18
C SER A 48 -38.72 -8.64 -10.73
N ALA A 49 -38.85 -9.76 -11.41
CA ALA A 49 -38.60 -9.87 -12.85
C ALA A 49 -39.48 -8.89 -13.66
N LEU A 50 -40.71 -8.59 -13.21
CA LEU A 50 -41.65 -7.70 -13.87
C LEU A 50 -41.21 -6.23 -13.76
N LEU A 51 -40.83 -5.77 -12.55
CA LEU A 51 -40.29 -4.43 -12.32
C LEU A 51 -38.98 -4.19 -13.09
N ARG A 52 -38.14 -5.22 -13.21
CA ARG A 52 -36.90 -5.16 -13.99
C ARG A 52 -37.17 -4.99 -15.49
N LYS A 53 -38.20 -5.67 -16.04
CA LYS A 53 -38.60 -5.50 -17.44
C LYS A 53 -39.16 -4.10 -17.71
N GLY A 54 -40.02 -3.56 -16.84
CA GLY A 54 -40.59 -2.21 -16.96
C GLY A 54 -39.48 -1.13 -16.91
N LYS A 55 -38.52 -1.22 -15.97
CA LYS A 55 -37.36 -0.30 -15.89
C LYS A 55 -36.48 -0.39 -17.12
N LEU A 56 -36.32 -1.56 -17.74
CA LEU A 56 -35.53 -1.73 -18.96
C LEU A 56 -36.17 -0.98 -20.15
N VAL A 57 -37.50 -1.06 -20.29
CA VAL A 57 -38.25 -0.34 -21.32
C VAL A 57 -38.10 1.18 -21.12
N LEU A 58 -38.30 1.66 -19.88
CA LEU A 58 -38.15 3.09 -19.56
C LEU A 58 -36.73 3.59 -19.85
N ALA A 59 -35.70 2.80 -19.50
CA ALA A 59 -34.31 3.12 -19.80
C ALA A 59 -34.07 3.21 -21.32
N LYS A 60 -34.69 2.33 -22.12
CA LYS A 60 -34.62 2.40 -23.58
C LYS A 60 -35.26 3.66 -24.16
N PHE A 61 -36.39 4.09 -23.63
CA PHE A 61 -37.00 5.36 -24.03
C PHE A 61 -36.10 6.56 -23.71
N LYS A 62 -35.49 6.59 -22.50
CA LYS A 62 -34.53 7.62 -22.16
C LYS A 62 -33.32 7.63 -23.11
N GLU A 63 -32.77 6.45 -23.46
CA GLU A 63 -31.67 6.34 -24.44
C GLU A 63 -32.07 6.92 -25.81
N TRP A 64 -33.30 6.66 -26.26
CA TRP A 64 -33.80 7.19 -27.57
C TRP A 64 -33.94 8.71 -27.56
N ILE A 65 -34.56 9.28 -26.50
CA ILE A 65 -34.70 10.72 -26.34
C ILE A 65 -33.32 11.39 -26.27
N THR A 66 -32.40 10.81 -25.55
CA THR A 66 -31.02 11.31 -25.43
C THR A 66 -30.30 11.23 -26.78
N ALA A 67 -30.46 10.13 -27.52
CA ALA A 67 -29.89 9.99 -28.87
C ALA A 67 -30.41 11.05 -29.84
N LEU A 68 -31.73 11.35 -29.83
CA LEU A 68 -32.28 12.43 -30.64
C LEU A 68 -31.73 13.80 -30.23
N LYS A 69 -31.58 14.07 -28.95
CA LYS A 69 -30.95 15.33 -28.46
C LYS A 69 -29.49 15.45 -28.92
N LEU A 70 -28.72 14.36 -28.87
CA LEU A 70 -27.33 14.34 -29.33
C LEU A 70 -27.27 14.64 -30.83
N GLU A 71 -28.10 13.99 -31.63
CA GLU A 71 -28.16 14.22 -33.11
C GLU A 71 -28.62 15.63 -33.50
N TYR A 72 -29.42 16.27 -32.63
CA TYR A 72 -29.86 17.64 -32.86
C TYR A 72 -28.79 18.68 -32.56
N ASN A 73 -27.95 18.42 -31.53
CA ASN A 73 -26.99 19.40 -31.02
C ASN A 73 -25.54 19.16 -31.48
N TYR A 74 -25.21 17.99 -32.05
CA TYR A 74 -23.85 17.61 -32.41
C TYR A 74 -23.78 17.04 -33.85
N THR A 75 -22.65 17.25 -34.49
CA THR A 75 -22.38 16.64 -35.80
C THR A 75 -22.11 15.15 -35.69
N LYS A 76 -22.13 14.43 -36.81
CA LYS A 76 -21.80 12.98 -36.81
C LYS A 76 -20.38 12.71 -36.36
N GLU A 77 -19.46 13.57 -36.75
CA GLU A 77 -18.05 13.51 -36.40
C GLU A 77 -17.87 13.70 -34.88
N GLU A 78 -18.54 14.66 -34.27
CA GLU A 78 -18.52 14.91 -32.84
C GLU A 78 -19.11 13.72 -32.05
N ILE A 79 -20.25 13.17 -32.53
CA ILE A 79 -20.87 11.99 -31.93
C ILE A 79 -19.93 10.78 -32.02
N ALA A 80 -19.27 10.57 -33.18
CA ALA A 80 -18.29 9.49 -33.34
C ALA A 80 -17.06 9.69 -32.42
N ALA A 81 -16.55 10.92 -32.32
CA ALA A 81 -15.44 11.27 -31.45
C ALA A 81 -15.80 11.03 -29.99
N MET A 82 -16.97 11.49 -29.54
CA MET A 82 -17.47 11.21 -28.17
C MET A 82 -17.57 9.71 -27.89
N TYR A 83 -18.12 8.94 -28.83
CA TYR A 83 -18.27 7.49 -28.71
C TYR A 83 -16.92 6.80 -28.61
N LEU A 84 -15.98 7.09 -29.50
CA LEU A 84 -14.64 6.49 -29.52
C LEU A 84 -13.84 6.84 -28.26
N ASN A 85 -14.09 8.00 -27.64
CA ASN A 85 -13.41 8.44 -26.43
C ASN A 85 -13.91 7.81 -25.13
N ILE A 86 -15.08 7.15 -25.12
CA ILE A 86 -15.64 6.56 -23.88
C ILE A 86 -15.83 5.04 -23.95
N VAL A 87 -15.83 4.45 -25.16
CA VAL A 87 -16.08 3.02 -25.32
C VAL A 87 -14.90 2.18 -24.85
N GLU A 88 -15.21 0.96 -24.38
CA GLU A 88 -14.23 -0.02 -23.95
C GLU A 88 -13.65 -0.80 -25.17
N TYR A 89 -12.31 -0.90 -25.21
CA TYR A 89 -11.58 -1.67 -26.23
C TYR A 89 -11.00 -2.98 -25.68
N GLY A 90 -11.29 -3.33 -24.42
CA GLY A 90 -10.65 -4.46 -23.73
C GLY A 90 -9.29 -4.10 -23.14
N SER A 91 -8.65 -5.04 -22.43
CA SER A 91 -7.37 -4.80 -21.75
C SER A 91 -7.37 -3.57 -20.84
N ASN A 92 -8.51 -3.25 -20.22
CA ASN A 92 -8.76 -2.02 -19.44
C ASN A 92 -8.54 -0.70 -20.20
N ALA A 93 -8.51 -0.73 -21.53
CA ALA A 93 -8.38 0.46 -22.35
C ALA A 93 -9.78 1.06 -22.63
N TYR A 94 -10.07 2.20 -22.02
CA TYR A 94 -11.26 3.01 -22.25
C TYR A 94 -10.88 4.25 -23.08
N GLY A 95 -11.57 4.44 -24.21
CA GLY A 95 -11.30 5.49 -25.17
C GLY A 95 -10.16 5.17 -26.14
N ILE A 96 -10.24 5.78 -27.32
CA ILE A 96 -9.34 5.52 -28.45
C ILE A 96 -7.88 5.84 -28.14
N LYS A 97 -7.60 6.90 -27.35
CA LYS A 97 -6.25 7.28 -26.96
C LYS A 97 -5.60 6.19 -26.11
N SER A 98 -6.32 5.68 -25.12
CA SER A 98 -5.86 4.58 -24.27
C SER A 98 -5.69 3.28 -25.08
N ALA A 99 -6.59 2.98 -26.00
CA ALA A 99 -6.54 1.80 -26.86
C ALA A 99 -5.33 1.84 -27.81
N ALA A 100 -5.12 2.95 -28.51
CA ALA A 100 -3.98 3.14 -29.40
C ALA A 100 -2.64 2.95 -28.67
N HIS A 101 -2.53 3.53 -27.47
CA HIS A 101 -1.35 3.33 -26.62
C HIS A 101 -1.20 1.88 -26.16
N THR A 102 -2.30 1.26 -25.71
CA THR A 102 -2.26 -0.11 -25.14
C THR A 102 -1.90 -1.16 -26.20
N PHE A 103 -2.48 -1.10 -27.40
CA PHE A 103 -2.29 -2.13 -28.41
C PHE A 103 -1.12 -1.87 -29.34
N PHE A 104 -0.81 -0.59 -29.62
CA PHE A 104 0.18 -0.20 -30.63
C PHE A 104 1.28 0.73 -30.11
N ASN A 105 1.19 1.20 -28.84
CA ASN A 105 2.11 2.20 -28.25
C ASN A 105 2.23 3.46 -29.11
N LYS A 106 1.07 3.94 -29.62
CA LYS A 106 0.92 5.09 -30.50
C LYS A 106 -0.16 6.04 -29.98
N THR A 107 -0.15 7.28 -30.47
CA THR A 107 -1.30 8.17 -30.35
C THR A 107 -2.31 7.88 -31.47
N PRO A 108 -3.60 8.27 -31.35
CA PRO A 108 -4.62 7.99 -32.39
C PRO A 108 -4.26 8.51 -33.79
N ASP A 109 -3.57 9.65 -33.87
CA ASP A 109 -3.11 10.26 -35.10
C ASP A 109 -1.95 9.51 -35.78
N GLN A 110 -1.22 8.70 -35.04
CA GLN A 110 -0.10 7.88 -35.52
C GLN A 110 -0.54 6.47 -35.97
N LEU A 111 -1.81 6.13 -35.77
CA LEU A 111 -2.34 4.83 -36.23
C LEU A 111 -2.37 4.76 -37.73
N ASN A 112 -1.86 3.68 -38.31
CA ASN A 112 -2.11 3.37 -39.68
C ASN A 112 -3.53 2.81 -39.87
N LEU A 113 -3.97 2.73 -41.13
CA LEU A 113 -5.33 2.29 -41.48
C LEU A 113 -5.67 0.90 -40.96
N GLN A 114 -4.71 -0.03 -41.03
CA GLN A 114 -4.85 -1.39 -40.50
C GLN A 114 -5.03 -1.42 -38.97
N GLU A 115 -4.25 -0.64 -38.25
CA GLU A 115 -4.31 -0.54 -36.77
C GLU A 115 -5.64 0.09 -36.37
N ALA A 116 -6.07 1.13 -37.07
CA ALA A 116 -7.37 1.75 -36.82
C ALA A 116 -8.52 0.75 -37.05
N ALA A 117 -8.46 -0.02 -38.16
CA ALA A 117 -9.46 -1.05 -38.49
C ALA A 117 -9.51 -2.17 -37.40
N VAL A 118 -8.38 -2.54 -36.80
CA VAL A 118 -8.34 -3.46 -35.64
C VAL A 118 -9.13 -2.87 -34.48
N LEU A 119 -8.84 -1.62 -34.09
CA LEU A 119 -9.51 -1.00 -32.93
C LEU A 119 -11.02 -0.85 -33.18
N VAL A 120 -11.45 -0.44 -34.36
CA VAL A 120 -12.87 -0.38 -34.73
C VAL A 120 -13.51 -1.78 -34.65
N GLY A 121 -12.81 -2.81 -35.07
CA GLY A 121 -13.26 -4.19 -34.96
C GLY A 121 -13.46 -4.66 -33.54
N VAL A 122 -12.51 -4.31 -32.65
CA VAL A 122 -12.50 -4.70 -31.23
C VAL A 122 -13.69 -4.12 -30.46
N VAL A 123 -14.09 -2.88 -30.73
CA VAL A 123 -15.21 -2.20 -30.03
C VAL A 123 -16.51 -3.02 -30.04
N ASN A 124 -16.77 -3.78 -31.07
CA ASN A 124 -18.01 -4.56 -31.21
C ASN A 124 -18.16 -5.64 -30.13
N ALA A 125 -17.07 -6.32 -29.75
CA ALA A 125 -17.03 -7.29 -28.67
C ALA A 125 -15.57 -7.44 -28.16
N PRO A 126 -15.11 -6.61 -27.22
CA PRO A 126 -13.71 -6.48 -26.86
C PRO A 126 -13.04 -7.79 -26.38
N THR A 127 -13.80 -8.66 -25.71
CA THR A 127 -13.27 -9.97 -25.30
C THR A 127 -13.14 -10.93 -26.48
N ARG A 128 -14.13 -10.97 -27.37
CA ARG A 128 -14.18 -11.90 -28.50
C ARG A 128 -13.19 -11.54 -29.61
N TYR A 129 -13.02 -10.25 -29.88
CA TYR A 129 -12.15 -9.73 -30.92
C TYR A 129 -10.84 -9.15 -30.42
N SER A 130 -10.43 -9.56 -29.19
CA SER A 130 -9.15 -9.15 -28.62
C SER A 130 -7.99 -9.66 -29.48
N PRO A 131 -7.14 -8.81 -30.06
CA PRO A 131 -6.00 -9.24 -30.86
C PRO A 131 -4.90 -9.93 -30.01
N VAL A 132 -4.97 -9.79 -28.69
CA VAL A 132 -4.05 -10.42 -27.73
C VAL A 132 -4.50 -11.83 -27.33
N ARG A 133 -5.82 -12.04 -27.19
CA ARG A 133 -6.38 -13.32 -26.69
C ARG A 133 -6.93 -14.22 -27.80
N ASN A 134 -7.48 -13.61 -28.84
CA ASN A 134 -8.22 -14.29 -29.91
C ASN A 134 -7.79 -13.72 -31.26
N TYR A 135 -6.55 -13.95 -31.65
CA TYR A 135 -5.89 -13.36 -32.81
C TYR A 135 -6.69 -13.59 -34.12
N ASP A 136 -7.12 -14.83 -34.38
CA ASP A 136 -7.85 -15.18 -35.61
C ASP A 136 -9.21 -14.46 -35.70
N ASN A 137 -9.93 -14.35 -34.61
CA ASN A 137 -11.17 -13.59 -34.54
C ASN A 137 -10.93 -12.10 -34.77
N ALA A 138 -9.84 -11.56 -34.25
CA ALA A 138 -9.44 -10.18 -34.46
C ALA A 138 -9.08 -9.91 -35.95
N MET A 139 -8.33 -10.82 -36.56
CA MET A 139 -7.99 -10.79 -38.01
C MET A 139 -9.25 -10.80 -38.86
N ALA A 140 -10.15 -11.76 -38.65
CA ALA A 140 -11.40 -11.85 -39.39
C ALA A 140 -12.25 -10.58 -39.22
N ARG A 141 -12.29 -10.02 -38.01
CA ARG A 141 -13.06 -8.81 -37.70
C ARG A 141 -12.45 -7.56 -38.34
N ARG A 142 -11.10 -7.40 -38.32
CA ARG A 142 -10.39 -6.35 -39.02
C ARG A 142 -10.68 -6.39 -40.53
N ASN A 143 -10.59 -7.59 -41.13
CA ASN A 143 -10.82 -7.76 -42.56
C ASN A 143 -12.26 -7.42 -42.94
N LEU A 144 -13.24 -7.70 -42.06
CA LEU A 144 -14.62 -7.24 -42.27
C LEU A 144 -14.72 -5.70 -42.22
N VAL A 145 -14.00 -5.02 -41.34
CA VAL A 145 -13.95 -3.56 -41.27
C VAL A 145 -13.37 -3.01 -42.58
N LEU A 146 -12.23 -3.55 -43.04
CA LEU A 146 -11.62 -3.13 -44.34
C LEU A 146 -12.54 -3.37 -45.53
N ALA A 147 -13.26 -4.51 -45.54
CA ALA A 147 -14.26 -4.75 -46.59
C ALA A 147 -15.38 -3.71 -46.60
N ARG A 148 -15.89 -3.32 -45.44
CA ARG A 148 -16.90 -2.26 -45.31
C ARG A 148 -16.37 -0.89 -45.71
N MET A 149 -15.10 -0.60 -45.47
CA MET A 149 -14.47 0.64 -45.95
C MET A 149 -14.37 0.67 -47.45
N ALA A 150 -14.04 -0.44 -48.09
CA ALA A 150 -14.03 -0.53 -49.56
C ALA A 150 -15.44 -0.41 -50.18
N GLU A 151 -16.44 -1.09 -49.58
CA GLU A 151 -17.85 -0.95 -49.98
C GLU A 151 -18.37 0.52 -49.87
N ALA A 152 -17.86 1.24 -48.85
CA ALA A 152 -18.22 2.67 -48.68
C ALA A 152 -17.36 3.65 -49.54
N GLY A 153 -16.43 3.13 -50.34
CA GLY A 153 -15.56 3.95 -51.18
C GLY A 153 -14.45 4.71 -50.42
N ALA A 154 -14.21 4.38 -49.15
CA ALA A 154 -13.16 5.00 -48.33
C ALA A 154 -11.75 4.48 -48.66
N ILE A 155 -11.65 3.28 -49.21
CA ILE A 155 -10.45 2.67 -49.77
C ILE A 155 -10.79 1.90 -51.04
N THR A 156 -9.79 1.62 -51.86
CA THR A 156 -9.97 0.80 -53.07
C THR A 156 -10.03 -0.69 -52.72
N HIS A 157 -10.57 -1.53 -53.62
CA HIS A 157 -10.55 -2.97 -53.43
C HIS A 157 -9.12 -3.54 -53.38
N ALA A 158 -8.18 -2.97 -54.16
CA ALA A 158 -6.78 -3.36 -54.16
C ALA A 158 -6.10 -3.07 -52.78
N GLU A 159 -6.36 -1.90 -52.21
CA GLU A 159 -5.87 -1.56 -50.86
C GLU A 159 -6.47 -2.49 -49.81
N ARG A 160 -7.77 -2.79 -49.85
CA ARG A 160 -8.42 -3.77 -48.98
C ARG A 160 -7.69 -5.11 -49.02
N ASP A 161 -7.44 -5.65 -50.23
CA ASP A 161 -6.81 -6.96 -50.37
C ASP A 161 -5.38 -6.98 -49.84
N SER A 162 -4.62 -5.94 -50.19
CA SER A 162 -3.26 -5.75 -49.66
C SER A 162 -3.24 -5.67 -48.15
N LEU A 163 -4.07 -4.83 -47.53
CA LEU A 163 -4.12 -4.69 -46.07
C LEU A 163 -4.66 -5.94 -45.35
N SER A 164 -5.60 -6.65 -45.99
CA SER A 164 -6.16 -7.89 -45.40
C SER A 164 -5.16 -9.04 -45.35
N ALA A 165 -4.17 -9.06 -46.22
CA ALA A 165 -3.09 -10.05 -46.26
C ALA A 165 -2.05 -9.83 -45.16
N LEU A 166 -1.92 -8.61 -44.63
CA LEU A 166 -0.92 -8.31 -43.59
C LEU A 166 -1.31 -8.88 -42.23
N PRO A 167 -0.35 -9.36 -41.42
CA PRO A 167 -0.60 -9.77 -40.07
C PRO A 167 -0.92 -8.57 -39.13
N ILE A 168 -1.62 -8.78 -38.03
CA ILE A 168 -1.75 -7.77 -36.97
C ILE A 168 -0.46 -7.78 -36.14
N THR A 169 0.31 -6.71 -36.24
CA THR A 169 1.54 -6.52 -35.45
C THR A 169 1.24 -5.63 -34.27
N LEU A 170 1.32 -6.18 -33.06
CA LEU A 170 1.06 -5.45 -31.81
C LEU A 170 2.37 -4.95 -31.19
N ASN A 171 2.36 -3.73 -30.68
CA ASN A 171 3.30 -3.25 -29.67
C ASN A 171 2.55 -3.13 -28.33
N TYR A 172 2.13 -4.29 -27.81
CA TYR A 172 1.19 -4.39 -26.72
C TYR A 172 1.80 -3.95 -25.39
N ARG A 173 1.30 -2.85 -24.87
CA ARG A 173 1.67 -2.29 -23.57
C ARG A 173 0.41 -2.05 -22.73
N PRO A 174 -0.12 -3.09 -22.08
CA PRO A 174 -1.29 -2.93 -21.23
C PRO A 174 -0.97 -1.97 -20.09
N VAL A 175 -1.77 -0.96 -19.92
CA VAL A 175 -1.73 -0.13 -18.71
C VAL A 175 -2.30 -0.98 -17.58
N SER A 176 -1.42 -1.63 -16.85
CA SER A 176 -1.78 -2.44 -15.70
C SER A 176 -1.55 -1.64 -14.43
N HIS A 177 -2.50 -1.70 -13.50
CA HIS A 177 -2.28 -1.19 -12.13
C HIS A 177 -1.18 -1.97 -11.39
N ASN A 178 -0.69 -3.08 -11.96
CA ASN A 178 0.41 -3.86 -11.42
C ASN A 178 1.80 -3.31 -11.78
N ASP A 179 1.88 -2.40 -12.75
CA ASP A 179 3.12 -1.90 -13.30
C ASP A 179 3.27 -0.39 -13.08
N GLY A 180 4.48 0.12 -13.14
CA GLY A 180 4.82 1.51 -12.91
C GLY A 180 5.12 1.81 -11.44
N GLN A 181 5.29 3.09 -11.14
CA GLN A 181 5.71 3.61 -9.85
C GLN A 181 4.55 3.61 -8.83
N ALA A 182 4.85 3.45 -7.56
CA ALA A 182 3.90 3.54 -6.44
C ALA A 182 2.67 2.62 -6.58
N THR A 183 2.86 1.37 -7.03
CA THR A 183 1.77 0.43 -7.31
C THR A 183 0.90 0.13 -6.08
N TYR A 184 1.51 -0.07 -4.91
CA TYR A 184 0.80 -0.30 -3.65
C TYR A 184 0.01 0.93 -3.21
N PHE A 185 0.61 2.12 -3.32
CA PHE A 185 -0.06 3.37 -3.01
C PHE A 185 -1.27 3.60 -3.90
N ARG A 186 -1.14 3.41 -5.22
CA ARG A 186 -2.26 3.56 -6.17
C ARG A 186 -3.41 2.60 -5.86
N GLU A 187 -3.09 1.36 -5.51
CA GLU A 187 -4.11 0.37 -5.14
C GLU A 187 -4.76 0.71 -3.80
N MET A 188 -3.99 1.12 -2.79
CA MET A 188 -4.51 1.58 -1.50
C MET A 188 -5.46 2.76 -1.69
N LEU A 189 -5.07 3.77 -2.48
CA LEU A 189 -5.90 4.93 -2.80
C LEU A 189 -7.18 4.53 -3.54
N ARG A 190 -7.08 3.66 -4.56
CA ARG A 190 -8.23 3.13 -5.31
C ARG A 190 -9.23 2.41 -4.40
N GLN A 191 -8.73 1.56 -3.51
CA GLN A 191 -9.57 0.85 -2.53
C GLN A 191 -10.22 1.83 -1.54
N GLY A 192 -9.44 2.78 -1.00
CA GLY A 192 -9.94 3.80 -0.08
C GLY A 192 -11.05 4.65 -0.70
N MET A 193 -10.84 5.21 -1.88
CA MET A 193 -11.85 6.03 -2.57
C MET A 193 -13.14 5.27 -2.91
N ASN A 194 -13.06 3.96 -3.15
CA ASN A 194 -14.20 3.09 -3.42
C ASN A 194 -14.70 2.33 -2.18
N ALA A 195 -14.16 2.60 -0.99
CA ALA A 195 -14.54 1.93 0.22
C ALA A 195 -16.05 2.10 0.51
N ARG A 196 -16.63 1.07 1.12
CA ARG A 196 -18.01 1.08 1.62
C ARG A 196 -17.99 1.06 3.14
N PRO A 197 -19.09 1.48 3.80
CA PRO A 197 -19.17 1.41 5.25
C PRO A 197 -18.74 0.03 5.78
N PRO A 198 -17.86 -0.02 6.78
CA PRO A 198 -17.40 -1.26 7.37
C PRO A 198 -18.57 -2.11 7.89
N LYS A 199 -18.40 -3.44 7.84
CA LYS A 199 -19.40 -4.38 8.38
C LYS A 199 -18.74 -5.21 9.47
N ARG A 200 -19.32 -5.23 10.67
CA ARG A 200 -18.77 -5.93 11.85
C ARG A 200 -18.27 -7.35 11.55
N ARG A 201 -19.01 -8.12 10.75
CA ARG A 201 -18.67 -9.50 10.36
C ARG A 201 -17.33 -9.67 9.62
N ASN A 202 -16.72 -8.57 9.17
CA ASN A 202 -15.45 -8.60 8.43
C ASN A 202 -14.24 -8.41 9.34
N PHE A 203 -14.44 -8.22 10.64
CA PHE A 203 -13.39 -7.92 11.62
C PHE A 203 -13.39 -8.97 12.74
N TYR A 204 -12.20 -9.33 13.19
CA TYR A 204 -12.04 -10.30 14.29
C TYR A 204 -12.31 -9.67 15.65
N THR A 205 -11.86 -8.43 15.87
CA THR A 205 -12.02 -7.70 17.13
C THR A 205 -13.01 -6.55 17.00
N GLU A 206 -13.61 -6.13 18.11
CA GLU A 206 -14.46 -4.92 18.16
C GLU A 206 -13.62 -3.68 17.91
N TRP A 207 -12.43 -3.60 18.51
CA TRP A 207 -11.50 -2.49 18.31
C TRP A 207 -11.20 -2.22 16.83
N ASP A 208 -10.82 -3.25 16.07
CA ASP A 208 -10.52 -3.10 14.64
C ASP A 208 -11.75 -2.62 13.84
N TYR A 209 -12.94 -3.08 14.23
CA TYR A 209 -14.17 -2.62 13.61
C TYR A 209 -14.46 -1.15 13.92
N GLU A 210 -14.34 -0.73 15.17
CA GLU A 210 -14.54 0.66 15.59
C GLU A 210 -13.52 1.60 14.91
N GLN A 211 -12.24 1.21 14.85
CA GLN A 211 -11.22 1.99 14.15
C GLN A 211 -11.52 2.11 12.65
N ALA A 212 -12.00 1.04 12.01
CA ALA A 212 -12.38 1.07 10.60
C ALA A 212 -13.60 1.96 10.36
N VAL A 213 -14.57 2.00 11.30
CA VAL A 213 -15.73 2.91 11.24
C VAL A 213 -15.25 4.35 11.39
N LYS A 214 -14.42 4.66 12.39
CA LYS A 214 -13.85 6.00 12.61
C LYS A 214 -13.05 6.46 11.37
N GLU A 215 -12.21 5.58 10.81
CA GLU A 215 -11.46 5.90 9.58
C GLU A 215 -12.39 6.17 8.39
N TYR A 216 -13.44 5.35 8.22
CA TYR A 216 -14.42 5.56 7.14
C TYR A 216 -15.18 6.88 7.32
N GLU A 217 -15.59 7.23 8.53
CA GLU A 217 -16.38 8.45 8.80
C GLU A 217 -15.54 9.70 8.71
N ASN A 218 -14.37 9.74 9.33
CA ASN A 218 -13.55 10.93 9.51
C ASN A 218 -12.56 11.16 8.37
N ASN A 219 -12.09 10.11 7.69
CA ASN A 219 -11.18 10.29 6.56
C ASN A 219 -11.95 10.60 5.27
N PRO A 220 -11.87 11.82 4.74
CA PRO A 220 -12.67 12.24 3.59
C PRO A 220 -12.37 11.48 2.29
N ILE A 221 -11.23 10.79 2.20
CA ILE A 221 -10.86 9.96 1.04
C ILE A 221 -11.57 8.61 1.07
N TYR A 222 -11.87 8.08 2.27
CA TYR A 222 -12.51 6.77 2.38
C TYR A 222 -13.99 6.85 1.98
N GLY A 223 -14.30 6.08 0.94
CA GLY A 223 -15.64 6.08 0.33
C GLY A 223 -15.97 7.35 -0.47
N TRP A 224 -14.96 8.17 -0.81
CA TRP A 224 -15.18 9.44 -1.51
C TRP A 224 -16.07 9.30 -2.74
N CYS A 225 -15.85 8.27 -3.57
CA CYS A 225 -16.66 8.00 -4.77
C CYS A 225 -18.14 7.71 -4.47
N HIS A 226 -18.47 7.26 -3.26
CA HIS A 226 -19.85 6.95 -2.85
C HIS A 226 -20.48 8.04 -1.99
N LYS A 227 -19.66 8.78 -1.22
CA LYS A 227 -20.09 9.89 -0.39
C LYS A 227 -20.39 11.15 -1.20
N ASN A 228 -19.79 11.27 -2.39
CA ASN A 228 -19.95 12.43 -3.26
C ASN A 228 -20.68 12.06 -4.54
N THR A 229 -21.51 12.98 -5.04
CA THR A 229 -22.31 12.81 -6.25
C THR A 229 -22.02 13.93 -7.24
N LYS A 230 -22.15 13.60 -8.52
CA LYS A 230 -22.11 14.56 -9.62
C LYS A 230 -23.39 15.40 -9.67
N ALA A 231 -23.42 16.44 -10.50
CA ALA A 231 -24.60 17.29 -10.67
C ALA A 231 -25.87 16.53 -11.11
N ASP A 232 -25.70 15.37 -11.76
CA ASP A 232 -26.79 14.48 -12.17
C ASP A 232 -27.27 13.53 -11.05
N GLY A 233 -26.73 13.65 -9.82
CA GLY A 233 -27.05 12.80 -8.68
C GLY A 233 -26.39 11.43 -8.69
N THR A 234 -25.57 11.10 -9.70
CA THR A 234 -24.85 9.82 -9.74
C THR A 234 -23.52 9.88 -8.98
N PRO A 235 -23.10 8.77 -8.34
CA PRO A 235 -21.81 8.73 -7.65
C PRO A 235 -20.64 8.83 -8.63
N TYR A 236 -19.50 9.34 -8.16
CA TYR A 236 -18.28 9.37 -8.96
C TYR A 236 -17.73 7.98 -9.24
N ASN A 237 -17.08 7.84 -10.40
CA ASN A 237 -16.40 6.62 -10.83
C ASN A 237 -14.95 6.92 -11.22
N ILE A 238 -14.01 6.44 -10.42
CA ILE A 238 -12.57 6.68 -10.60
C ILE A 238 -12.03 6.26 -11.97
N TYR A 239 -12.71 5.33 -12.67
CA TYR A 239 -12.26 4.81 -13.96
C TYR A 239 -12.88 5.53 -15.18
N LYS A 240 -14.03 6.19 -14.99
CA LYS A 240 -14.84 6.69 -16.14
C LYS A 240 -14.96 8.20 -16.18
N ASP A 241 -14.90 8.86 -15.04
CA ASP A 241 -15.23 10.27 -14.95
C ASP A 241 -14.04 11.20 -15.28
N GLY A 242 -12.84 10.63 -15.51
CA GLY A 242 -11.66 11.39 -15.91
C GLY A 242 -11.13 12.30 -14.80
N LEU A 243 -11.28 11.87 -13.54
CA LEU A 243 -10.81 12.59 -12.37
C LEU A 243 -9.29 12.78 -12.40
N LYS A 244 -8.84 13.98 -12.09
CA LYS A 244 -7.43 14.30 -11.82
C LYS A 244 -7.23 14.33 -10.31
N ILE A 245 -6.52 13.33 -9.80
CA ILE A 245 -6.27 13.16 -8.36
C ILE A 245 -4.83 13.57 -8.06
N TYR A 246 -4.67 14.70 -7.36
CA TYR A 246 -3.37 15.24 -6.99
C TYR A 246 -2.94 14.63 -5.66
N THR A 247 -1.95 13.77 -5.71
CA THR A 247 -1.43 13.05 -4.54
C THR A 247 -0.26 13.78 -3.89
N THR A 248 0.06 13.39 -2.65
CA THR A 248 1.19 13.95 -1.90
C THR A 248 2.52 13.28 -2.22
N ILE A 249 2.50 12.13 -2.93
CA ILE A 249 3.70 11.39 -3.30
C ILE A 249 4.64 12.26 -4.13
N ASN A 250 5.92 12.26 -3.75
CA ASN A 250 6.98 12.79 -4.58
C ASN A 250 7.58 11.65 -5.41
N SER A 251 7.46 11.70 -6.73
CA SER A 251 7.85 10.60 -7.62
C SER A 251 9.34 10.24 -7.50
N THR A 252 10.20 11.23 -7.27
CA THR A 252 11.64 11.02 -7.08
C THR A 252 11.94 10.32 -5.75
N MET A 253 11.32 10.76 -4.65
CA MET A 253 11.45 10.09 -3.35
C MET A 253 10.86 8.69 -3.38
N GLN A 254 9.75 8.49 -4.08
CA GLN A 254 9.14 7.17 -4.28
C GLN A 254 10.11 6.22 -4.99
N GLN A 255 10.74 6.69 -6.05
CA GLN A 255 11.76 5.90 -6.77
C GLN A 255 12.92 5.53 -5.86
N TYR A 256 13.45 6.49 -5.10
CA TYR A 256 14.56 6.23 -4.17
C TYR A 256 14.19 5.21 -3.09
N ALA A 257 12.95 5.26 -2.58
CA ALA A 257 12.46 4.28 -1.61
C ALA A 257 12.33 2.87 -2.21
N GLU A 258 11.77 2.75 -3.41
CA GLU A 258 11.65 1.48 -4.13
C GLU A 258 13.04 0.88 -4.43
N GLU A 259 13.97 1.69 -4.91
CA GLU A 259 15.34 1.26 -5.22
C GLU A 259 16.12 0.84 -3.96
N ALA A 260 16.06 1.63 -2.88
CA ALA A 260 16.71 1.33 -1.61
C ALA A 260 16.20 0.00 -1.02
N MET A 261 14.87 -0.19 -1.02
CA MET A 261 14.26 -1.42 -0.54
C MET A 261 14.66 -2.63 -1.39
N LEU A 262 14.55 -2.53 -2.72
CA LEU A 262 14.90 -3.63 -3.62
C LEU A 262 16.40 -3.95 -3.58
N LYS A 263 17.27 -2.95 -3.46
CA LYS A 263 18.72 -3.12 -3.30
C LYS A 263 19.02 -3.97 -2.06
N GLN A 264 18.50 -3.62 -0.91
CA GLN A 264 18.75 -4.32 0.35
C GLN A 264 18.18 -5.75 0.33
N LEU A 265 16.94 -5.92 -0.17
CA LEU A 265 16.30 -7.24 -0.30
C LEU A 265 17.08 -8.15 -1.24
N ARG A 266 17.54 -7.65 -2.38
CA ARG A 266 18.26 -8.41 -3.42
C ARG A 266 19.68 -8.79 -3.01
N THR A 267 20.42 -7.85 -2.39
CA THR A 267 21.88 -8.00 -2.18
C THR A 267 22.23 -8.59 -0.81
N VAL A 268 21.38 -8.40 0.20
CA VAL A 268 21.68 -8.81 1.57
C VAL A 268 20.67 -9.81 2.11
N ILE A 269 19.39 -9.45 2.11
CA ILE A 269 18.38 -10.18 2.87
C ILE A 269 18.04 -11.53 2.22
N GLN A 270 17.65 -11.52 0.94
CA GLN A 270 17.27 -12.76 0.26
C GLN A 270 18.44 -13.75 0.10
N PRO A 271 19.67 -13.34 -0.26
CA PRO A 271 20.81 -14.24 -0.28
C PRO A 271 21.08 -14.92 1.08
N LYS A 272 20.92 -14.20 2.17
CA LYS A 272 21.06 -14.74 3.54
C LYS A 272 20.00 -15.81 3.83
N MET A 273 18.73 -15.52 3.54
CA MET A 273 17.64 -16.48 3.70
C MET A 273 17.79 -17.71 2.80
N ASP A 274 18.27 -17.51 1.57
CA ASP A 274 18.53 -18.61 0.65
C ASP A 274 19.71 -19.48 1.13
N ALA A 275 20.74 -18.89 1.71
CA ALA A 275 21.86 -19.60 2.33
C ALA A 275 21.39 -20.43 3.53
N GLN A 276 20.61 -19.84 4.43
CA GLN A 276 20.00 -20.55 5.56
C GLN A 276 19.16 -21.72 5.09
N TYR A 277 18.28 -21.52 4.10
CA TYR A 277 17.43 -22.60 3.57
C TYR A 277 18.26 -23.72 2.89
N ARG A 278 19.32 -23.38 2.15
CA ARG A 278 20.21 -24.39 1.54
C ARG A 278 20.89 -25.24 2.60
N SER A 279 21.30 -24.64 3.71
CA SER A 279 21.97 -25.31 4.83
C SER A 279 21.02 -26.20 5.63
N THR A 280 19.88 -25.67 6.04
CA THR A 280 18.98 -26.34 7.00
C THR A 280 17.87 -27.15 6.34
N LYS A 281 17.52 -26.85 5.07
CA LYS A 281 16.32 -27.34 4.38
C LYS A 281 15.00 -27.01 5.09
N VAL A 282 15.04 -26.15 6.10
CA VAL A 282 13.88 -25.73 6.91
C VAL A 282 13.44 -24.35 6.44
N LEU A 283 12.20 -24.22 5.94
CA LEU A 283 11.59 -22.96 5.57
C LEU A 283 10.87 -22.34 6.77
N PHE A 284 9.99 -23.10 7.41
CA PHE A 284 9.19 -22.64 8.55
C PHE A 284 9.89 -23.03 9.85
N GLN A 285 10.38 -22.01 10.56
CA GLN A 285 11.11 -22.19 11.82
C GLN A 285 10.13 -22.43 12.98
N ASN A 286 10.53 -23.31 13.92
CA ASN A 286 9.78 -23.55 15.15
C ASN A 286 8.29 -23.91 14.95
N THR A 287 8.00 -24.70 13.89
CA THR A 287 6.65 -25.16 13.57
C THR A 287 6.60 -26.69 13.48
N SER A 288 5.50 -27.27 13.89
CA SER A 288 5.21 -28.71 13.70
C SER A 288 4.96 -29.04 12.23
N ALA A 289 4.97 -30.31 11.87
CA ALA A 289 4.62 -30.77 10.53
C ALA A 289 3.16 -30.42 10.17
N GLU A 290 2.26 -30.51 11.12
CA GLU A 290 0.83 -30.17 10.97
C GLU A 290 0.62 -28.69 10.74
N GLU A 291 1.29 -27.81 11.49
CA GLU A 291 1.23 -26.37 11.29
C GLU A 291 1.76 -25.97 9.91
N ARG A 292 2.87 -26.56 9.45
CA ARG A 292 3.41 -26.33 8.10
C ARG A 292 2.41 -26.72 7.02
N GLU A 293 1.78 -27.88 7.17
CA GLU A 293 0.75 -28.33 6.22
C GLU A 293 -0.46 -27.41 6.22
N LYS A 294 -0.90 -26.93 7.40
CA LYS A 294 -2.00 -25.97 7.54
C LYS A 294 -1.68 -24.65 6.81
N ILE A 295 -0.48 -24.09 6.99
CA ILE A 295 -0.03 -22.87 6.30
C ILE A 295 -0.08 -23.06 4.77
N VAL A 296 0.44 -24.18 4.26
CA VAL A 296 0.48 -24.45 2.81
C VAL A 296 -0.93 -24.65 2.26
N ARG A 297 -1.79 -25.43 2.93
CA ARG A 297 -3.19 -25.65 2.52
C ARG A 297 -3.99 -24.34 2.50
N GLN A 298 -3.77 -23.47 3.47
CA GLN A 298 -4.42 -22.18 3.49
C GLN A 298 -3.99 -21.33 2.30
N ALA A 299 -2.70 -21.29 1.98
CA ALA A 299 -2.18 -20.58 0.81
C ALA A 299 -2.72 -21.17 -0.51
N MET A 300 -2.85 -22.51 -0.61
CA MET A 300 -3.49 -23.16 -1.75
C MET A 300 -4.93 -22.69 -1.93
N ARG A 301 -5.74 -22.69 -0.86
CA ARG A 301 -7.16 -22.28 -0.87
C ARG A 301 -7.37 -20.83 -1.30
N TYR A 302 -6.43 -19.94 -1.00
CA TYR A 302 -6.48 -18.53 -1.41
C TYR A 302 -6.01 -18.29 -2.84
N SER A 303 -5.42 -19.30 -3.53
CA SER A 303 -4.94 -19.15 -4.89
C SER A 303 -6.09 -19.14 -5.91
N ASP A 304 -5.90 -18.39 -7.01
CA ASP A 304 -6.86 -18.36 -8.13
C ASP A 304 -7.02 -19.73 -8.76
N ARG A 305 -5.95 -20.51 -8.83
CA ARG A 305 -5.96 -21.89 -9.35
C ARG A 305 -6.90 -22.78 -8.55
N TYR A 306 -6.87 -22.71 -7.21
CA TYR A 306 -7.77 -23.50 -6.38
C TYR A 306 -9.23 -23.10 -6.62
N ARG A 307 -9.52 -21.79 -6.69
CA ARG A 307 -10.87 -21.28 -6.94
C ARG A 307 -11.39 -21.74 -8.30
N ALA A 308 -10.59 -21.63 -9.34
CA ALA A 308 -10.95 -22.10 -10.68
C ALA A 308 -11.27 -23.61 -10.71
N LEU A 309 -10.43 -24.43 -10.09
CA LEU A 309 -10.66 -25.89 -10.01
C LEU A 309 -11.94 -26.22 -9.21
N LYS A 310 -12.25 -25.45 -8.17
CA LYS A 310 -13.52 -25.61 -7.44
C LYS A 310 -14.74 -25.21 -8.27
N GLU A 311 -14.65 -24.15 -9.06
CA GLU A 311 -15.69 -23.74 -10.01
C GLU A 311 -15.90 -24.78 -11.12
N GLU A 312 -14.85 -25.50 -11.51
CA GLU A 312 -14.91 -26.66 -12.41
C GLU A 312 -15.52 -27.93 -11.76
N GLY A 313 -15.84 -27.89 -10.46
CA GLY A 313 -16.42 -29.01 -9.74
C GLY A 313 -15.43 -30.12 -9.33
N ARG A 314 -14.12 -29.84 -9.33
CA ARG A 314 -13.09 -30.82 -8.93
C ARG A 314 -13.19 -31.13 -7.43
N SER A 315 -12.95 -32.41 -7.10
CA SER A 315 -12.88 -32.88 -5.72
C SER A 315 -11.58 -32.41 -5.02
N GLU A 316 -11.57 -32.39 -3.69
CA GLU A 316 -10.37 -32.02 -2.91
C GLU A 316 -9.17 -32.95 -3.24
N ALA A 317 -9.42 -34.25 -3.44
CA ALA A 317 -8.37 -35.21 -3.79
C ALA A 317 -7.76 -34.91 -5.17
N GLU A 318 -8.59 -34.58 -6.16
CA GLU A 318 -8.11 -34.17 -7.49
C GLU A 318 -7.31 -32.87 -7.43
N ILE A 319 -7.79 -31.89 -6.67
CA ILE A 319 -7.09 -30.62 -6.48
C ILE A 319 -5.72 -30.84 -5.82
N ASP A 320 -5.67 -31.66 -4.76
CA ASP A 320 -4.39 -31.97 -4.10
C ASP A 320 -3.40 -32.67 -5.06
N ARG A 321 -3.88 -33.59 -5.88
CA ARG A 321 -3.04 -34.23 -6.92
C ARG A 321 -2.53 -33.23 -7.95
N ILE A 322 -3.38 -32.31 -8.45
CA ILE A 322 -3.00 -31.26 -9.40
C ILE A 322 -1.95 -30.33 -8.77
N PHE A 323 -2.12 -29.96 -7.48
CA PHE A 323 -1.18 -29.10 -6.79
C PHE A 323 0.19 -29.77 -6.53
N ARG A 324 0.28 -31.09 -6.56
CA ARG A 324 1.53 -31.83 -6.44
C ARG A 324 2.16 -32.20 -7.80
N THR A 325 1.45 -32.01 -8.91
CA THR A 325 1.94 -32.31 -10.24
C THR A 325 2.79 -31.18 -10.81
N PRO A 326 4.06 -31.41 -11.17
CA PRO A 326 4.91 -30.39 -11.78
C PRO A 326 4.33 -29.88 -13.11
N CYS A 327 4.40 -28.58 -13.32
CA CYS A 327 3.98 -27.92 -14.56
C CYS A 327 4.89 -26.70 -14.86
N PRO A 328 4.95 -26.24 -16.13
CA PRO A 328 5.63 -25.01 -16.47
C PRO A 328 5.09 -23.85 -15.63
N THR A 329 5.98 -23.17 -14.91
CA THR A 329 5.61 -22.16 -13.91
C THR A 329 6.60 -21.01 -13.97
N ARG A 330 6.09 -19.78 -13.99
CA ARG A 330 6.88 -18.56 -13.86
C ARG A 330 6.89 -18.12 -12.42
N VAL A 331 8.06 -17.91 -11.85
CA VAL A 331 8.24 -17.50 -10.45
C VAL A 331 9.00 -16.18 -10.35
N PHE A 332 8.69 -15.40 -9.32
CA PHE A 332 9.43 -14.19 -8.97
C PHE A 332 10.76 -14.56 -8.30
N THR A 333 11.82 -13.83 -8.66
CA THR A 333 13.07 -13.73 -7.90
C THR A 333 13.52 -12.29 -7.88
N TYR A 334 14.37 -11.90 -6.92
CA TYR A 334 14.96 -10.55 -6.89
C TYR A 334 15.94 -10.27 -8.05
N ARG A 335 16.24 -11.27 -8.89
CA ARG A 335 17.04 -11.14 -10.13
C ARG A 335 16.19 -11.09 -11.39
N GLY A 336 14.86 -11.08 -11.24
CA GLY A 336 13.90 -11.11 -12.33
C GLY A 336 12.99 -12.36 -12.28
N GLU A 337 12.04 -12.41 -13.19
CA GLU A 337 11.17 -13.58 -13.35
C GLU A 337 11.98 -14.76 -13.92
N ARG A 338 11.63 -15.97 -13.48
CA ARG A 338 12.26 -17.20 -13.97
C ARG A 338 11.20 -18.21 -14.37
N ASP A 339 11.28 -18.71 -15.59
CA ASP A 339 10.51 -19.85 -16.06
C ASP A 339 11.18 -21.14 -15.56
N THR A 340 10.38 -22.03 -15.00
CA THR A 340 10.83 -23.27 -14.38
C THR A 340 9.73 -24.31 -14.38
N ILE A 341 10.04 -25.54 -14.02
CA ILE A 341 9.05 -26.61 -13.83
C ILE A 341 8.93 -26.85 -12.32
N LEU A 342 7.78 -26.49 -11.77
CA LEU A 342 7.45 -26.66 -10.34
C LEU A 342 6.00 -27.13 -10.21
N SER A 343 5.72 -27.88 -9.14
CA SER A 343 4.33 -28.07 -8.77
C SER A 343 3.73 -26.75 -8.26
N PRO A 344 2.41 -26.52 -8.39
CA PRO A 344 1.77 -25.35 -7.78
C PRO A 344 2.06 -25.21 -6.28
N ARG A 345 2.16 -26.33 -5.56
CA ARG A 345 2.55 -26.38 -4.15
C ARG A 345 3.98 -25.87 -3.93
N ASP A 346 4.93 -26.32 -4.74
CA ASP A 346 6.33 -25.87 -4.63
C ASP A 346 6.50 -24.42 -5.05
N SER A 347 5.70 -23.94 -6.00
CA SER A 347 5.61 -22.52 -6.33
C SER A 347 5.12 -21.66 -5.14
N ILE A 348 4.14 -22.14 -4.37
CA ILE A 348 3.71 -21.48 -3.13
C ILE A 348 4.86 -21.43 -2.11
N LEU A 349 5.55 -22.56 -1.89
CA LEU A 349 6.69 -22.62 -0.97
C LEU A 349 7.83 -21.70 -1.41
N HIS A 350 8.09 -21.62 -2.73
CA HIS A 350 9.07 -20.68 -3.29
C HIS A 350 8.70 -19.22 -2.94
N HIS A 351 7.45 -18.80 -3.16
CA HIS A 351 7.01 -17.43 -2.88
C HIS A 351 6.92 -17.13 -1.38
N LYS A 352 6.62 -18.14 -0.54
CA LYS A 352 6.68 -18.01 0.93
C LYS A 352 8.10 -17.74 1.44
N ARG A 353 9.14 -18.22 0.74
CA ARG A 353 10.54 -17.98 1.09
C ARG A 353 11.01 -16.56 0.73
N ILE A 354 10.32 -15.86 -0.16
CA ILE A 354 10.68 -14.50 -0.55
C ILE A 354 10.38 -13.54 0.60
N MET A 355 11.42 -12.87 1.10
CA MET A 355 11.28 -11.90 2.18
C MET A 355 10.49 -10.68 1.73
N ARG A 356 9.80 -10.05 2.65
CA ARG A 356 8.97 -8.85 2.43
C ARG A 356 9.57 -7.65 3.12
N ALA A 357 9.20 -6.47 2.64
CA ALA A 357 9.46 -5.22 3.34
C ALA A 357 8.33 -4.22 3.06
N GLY A 358 8.14 -3.30 3.99
CA GLY A 358 7.31 -2.10 3.84
C GLY A 358 8.12 -0.87 4.17
N PHE A 359 7.85 0.24 3.49
CA PHE A 359 8.52 1.52 3.71
C PHE A 359 7.53 2.68 3.55
N VAL A 360 7.64 3.66 4.44
CA VAL A 360 6.85 4.90 4.37
C VAL A 360 7.76 6.09 4.71
N ALA A 361 7.55 7.23 4.05
CA ALA A 361 8.16 8.51 4.40
C ALA A 361 7.10 9.61 4.43
N ILE A 362 7.10 10.43 5.49
CA ILE A 362 6.11 11.48 5.76
C ILE A 362 6.84 12.79 6.06
N GLU A 363 6.33 13.91 5.53
CA GLU A 363 6.70 15.27 5.90
C GLU A 363 5.96 15.63 7.18
N PRO A 364 6.66 15.77 8.32
CA PRO A 364 5.99 15.80 9.62
C PRO A 364 5.09 17.03 9.84
N GLN A 365 5.48 18.19 9.32
CA GLN A 365 4.74 19.44 9.52
C GLN A 365 3.42 19.50 8.75
N THR A 366 3.27 18.70 7.68
CA THR A 366 2.11 18.76 6.79
C THR A 366 1.34 17.44 6.71
N GLY A 367 1.83 16.39 7.34
CA GLY A 367 1.27 15.04 7.22
C GLY A 367 1.35 14.43 5.81
N ARG A 368 2.02 15.07 4.86
CA ARG A 368 2.09 14.62 3.47
C ARG A 368 2.94 13.36 3.33
N VAL A 369 2.35 12.29 2.85
CA VAL A 369 3.07 11.06 2.52
C VAL A 369 3.87 11.27 1.24
N LYS A 370 5.20 11.24 1.33
CA LYS A 370 6.13 11.51 0.22
C LYS A 370 6.56 10.24 -0.52
N ALA A 371 6.67 9.11 0.18
CA ALA A 371 6.95 7.81 -0.39
C ALA A 371 6.20 6.71 0.34
N TYR A 372 5.78 5.68 -0.41
CA TYR A 372 4.97 4.58 0.11
C TYR A 372 5.24 3.30 -0.67
N VAL A 373 5.87 2.33 -0.06
CA VAL A 373 6.24 1.05 -0.69
C VAL A 373 5.71 -0.11 0.14
N GLY A 374 4.65 -0.76 -0.32
CA GLY A 374 3.98 -1.85 0.40
C GLY A 374 4.59 -3.24 0.18
N GLY A 375 5.59 -3.37 -0.68
CA GLY A 375 6.23 -4.65 -0.94
C GLY A 375 7.13 -4.64 -2.17
N PRO A 376 7.83 -5.76 -2.44
CA PRO A 376 8.86 -5.81 -3.47
C PRO A 376 8.34 -5.85 -4.91
N ASN A 377 7.13 -6.37 -5.11
CA ASN A 377 6.54 -6.48 -6.45
C ASN A 377 5.03 -6.72 -6.34
N PHE A 378 4.24 -5.76 -6.78
CA PHE A 378 2.78 -5.81 -6.65
C PHE A 378 2.12 -6.90 -7.52
N ARG A 379 2.76 -7.33 -8.61
CA ARG A 379 2.22 -8.40 -9.47
C ARG A 379 2.14 -9.74 -8.73
N TYR A 380 3.18 -10.06 -7.95
CA TYR A 380 3.30 -11.33 -7.22
C TYR A 380 2.83 -11.24 -5.76
N PHE A 381 2.92 -10.08 -5.15
CA PHE A 381 2.69 -9.87 -3.73
C PHE A 381 1.70 -8.73 -3.51
N LYS A 382 0.41 -9.06 -3.49
CA LYS A 382 -0.67 -8.08 -3.41
C LYS A 382 -0.88 -7.50 -2.02
N TYR A 383 -0.45 -8.23 -0.97
CA TYR A 383 -0.64 -7.80 0.40
C TYR A 383 0.31 -6.66 0.74
N ASP A 384 -0.28 -5.55 1.19
CA ASP A 384 0.42 -4.31 1.48
C ASP A 384 1.03 -4.33 2.88
N MET A 385 2.36 -4.42 2.97
CA MET A 385 3.09 -4.43 4.24
C MET A 385 3.31 -3.03 4.83
N ALA A 386 3.02 -1.96 4.09
CA ALA A 386 3.15 -0.60 4.60
C ALA A 386 1.97 -0.19 5.51
N LYS A 387 0.73 -0.55 5.15
CA LYS A 387 -0.48 -0.16 5.90
C LYS A 387 -1.33 -1.35 6.36
N GLN A 388 -1.52 -2.38 5.52
CA GLN A 388 -2.35 -3.53 5.90
C GLN A 388 -1.59 -4.51 6.80
N GLY A 389 -0.28 -4.65 6.60
CA GLY A 389 0.58 -5.54 7.38
C GLY A 389 0.80 -4.99 8.77
N LYS A 390 0.06 -5.50 9.76
CA LYS A 390 0.33 -5.26 11.18
C LYS A 390 1.32 -6.31 11.68
N ARG A 391 2.41 -5.86 12.29
CA ARG A 391 3.50 -6.72 12.76
C ARG A 391 3.97 -6.25 14.12
N GLN A 392 4.52 -7.17 14.92
CA GLN A 392 5.03 -6.87 16.25
C GLN A 392 6.14 -5.81 16.18
N ILE A 393 5.91 -4.67 16.84
CA ILE A 393 6.73 -3.45 16.69
C ILE A 393 8.04 -3.51 17.48
N GLY A 394 8.14 -4.36 18.48
CA GLY A 394 9.35 -4.53 19.29
C GLY A 394 9.83 -3.21 19.90
N SER A 395 11.13 -3.05 20.01
CA SER A 395 11.73 -1.88 20.66
C SER A 395 11.46 -0.53 19.99
N THR A 396 10.73 -0.46 18.88
CA THR A 396 10.30 0.83 18.32
C THR A 396 9.21 1.51 19.13
N ILE A 397 8.58 0.81 20.08
CA ILE A 397 7.63 1.38 21.04
C ILE A 397 8.34 2.23 22.12
N LYS A 398 9.61 1.94 22.44
CA LYS A 398 10.31 2.53 23.57
C LYS A 398 10.31 4.07 23.60
N PRO A 399 10.50 4.79 22.48
CA PRO A 399 10.42 6.24 22.51
C PRO A 399 9.12 6.79 23.09
N PHE A 400 7.99 6.14 22.85
CA PHE A 400 6.71 6.56 23.42
C PHE A 400 6.64 6.32 24.92
N VAL A 401 7.15 5.19 25.39
CA VAL A 401 7.25 4.87 26.84
C VAL A 401 8.17 5.85 27.57
N TYR A 402 9.30 6.22 26.94
CA TYR A 402 10.22 7.22 27.49
C TYR A 402 9.63 8.64 27.43
N THR A 403 8.85 8.96 26.40
CA THR A 403 8.13 10.22 26.33
C THR A 403 7.09 10.34 27.45
N PHE A 404 6.34 9.28 27.71
CA PHE A 404 5.44 9.20 28.85
C PHE A 404 6.19 9.43 30.19
N ALA A 405 7.38 8.84 30.34
CA ALA A 405 8.20 9.03 31.53
C ALA A 405 8.65 10.49 31.72
N ILE A 406 9.01 11.17 30.62
CA ILE A 406 9.39 12.58 30.68
C ILE A 406 8.17 13.46 30.97
N ASP A 407 7.05 13.21 30.30
CA ASP A 407 5.86 14.09 30.34
C ASP A 407 5.06 13.92 31.62
N HIS A 408 4.86 12.69 32.09
CA HIS A 408 3.96 12.35 33.21
C HIS A 408 4.67 11.99 34.51
N LEU A 409 5.90 11.47 34.43
CA LEU A 409 6.64 11.08 35.63
C LEU A 409 7.72 12.10 36.01
N GLY A 410 7.91 13.16 35.22
CA GLY A 410 8.92 14.18 35.47
C GLY A 410 10.36 13.70 35.35
N LEU A 411 10.59 12.57 34.68
CA LEU A 411 11.94 12.03 34.50
C LEU A 411 12.70 12.83 33.44
N THR A 412 14.02 12.85 33.56
CA THR A 412 14.91 13.55 32.63
C THR A 412 15.77 12.54 31.83
N PRO A 413 16.38 12.95 30.73
CA PRO A 413 17.36 12.12 30.03
C PRO A 413 18.50 11.62 30.92
N CYS A 414 18.82 12.36 31.96
CA CYS A 414 19.93 12.08 32.90
C CYS A 414 19.49 11.33 34.16
N THR A 415 18.20 11.09 34.37
CA THR A 415 17.71 10.32 35.49
C THR A 415 18.52 9.02 35.64
N PRO A 416 19.21 8.81 36.77
CA PRO A 416 20.04 7.63 36.99
C PRO A 416 19.17 6.38 37.21
N VAL A 417 19.48 5.30 36.50
CA VAL A 417 18.77 4.02 36.57
C VAL A 417 19.78 2.90 36.73
N PRO A 418 19.63 2.03 37.73
CA PRO A 418 20.59 0.94 37.95
C PRO A 418 20.49 -0.09 36.83
N ASN A 419 21.63 -0.50 36.30
CA ASN A 419 21.68 -1.53 35.24
C ASN A 419 21.57 -2.94 35.88
N LEU A 420 20.39 -3.24 36.42
CA LEU A 420 20.02 -4.48 37.07
C LEU A 420 18.79 -5.12 36.43
N PRO A 421 18.56 -6.43 36.61
CA PRO A 421 17.28 -7.06 36.25
C PRO A 421 16.11 -6.39 36.97
N VAL A 422 15.02 -6.16 36.28
CA VAL A 422 13.80 -5.57 36.84
C VAL A 422 12.70 -6.61 36.88
N THR A 423 12.04 -6.71 38.05
CA THR A 423 10.85 -7.54 38.27
C THR A 423 9.69 -6.65 38.69
N ILE A 424 8.53 -6.88 38.12
CA ILE A 424 7.29 -6.16 38.44
C ILE A 424 6.27 -7.18 38.93
N ASP A 425 5.72 -6.95 40.12
CA ASP A 425 4.62 -7.73 40.64
C ASP A 425 3.33 -7.33 39.89
N THR A 426 2.66 -8.31 39.31
CA THR A 426 1.46 -8.09 38.56
C THR A 426 0.21 -8.41 39.38
N SER A 427 -0.92 -7.82 39.03
CA SER A 427 -2.21 -8.00 39.71
C SER A 427 -2.70 -9.47 39.74
N ASN A 428 -2.22 -10.30 38.83
CA ASN A 428 -2.54 -11.73 38.78
C ASN A 428 -1.62 -12.60 39.69
N GLY A 429 -0.73 -11.98 40.45
CA GLY A 429 0.17 -12.65 41.36
C GLY A 429 1.38 -13.33 40.71
N THR A 430 1.56 -13.22 39.39
CA THR A 430 2.74 -13.77 38.69
C THR A 430 3.74 -12.65 38.42
N PRO A 431 4.93 -12.62 39.05
CA PRO A 431 5.92 -11.59 38.77
C PRO A 431 6.36 -11.63 37.29
N TRP A 432 6.48 -10.45 36.68
CA TRP A 432 6.93 -10.31 35.29
C TRP A 432 8.32 -9.67 35.25
N SER A 433 9.22 -10.24 34.44
CA SER A 433 10.55 -9.69 34.17
C SER A 433 10.83 -9.71 32.66
N PRO A 434 11.40 -8.63 32.09
CA PRO A 434 11.78 -8.61 30.69
C PRO A 434 12.95 -9.56 30.43
N LYS A 435 12.94 -10.21 29.25
CA LYS A 435 14.11 -10.91 28.72
C LYS A 435 14.86 -9.98 27.79
N GLU A 436 16.16 -9.88 27.94
CA GLU A 436 17.00 -9.14 26.99
C GLU A 436 17.14 -9.90 25.67
N ALA A 437 17.25 -9.16 24.56
CA ALA A 437 17.35 -9.73 23.22
C ALA A 437 18.71 -10.41 22.94
N SER A 438 19.75 -10.04 23.69
CA SER A 438 21.11 -10.58 23.59
C SER A 438 21.67 -10.85 25.00
N LYS A 439 22.82 -11.51 25.08
CA LYS A 439 23.56 -11.59 26.34
C LYS A 439 23.94 -10.18 26.79
N VAL A 440 23.42 -9.79 27.92
CA VAL A 440 23.65 -8.51 28.55
C VAL A 440 24.42 -8.74 29.86
N VAL A 441 25.42 -7.91 30.09
CA VAL A 441 26.09 -7.81 31.37
C VAL A 441 25.32 -6.78 32.20
N TYR A 442 24.89 -7.19 33.39
CA TYR A 442 24.35 -6.33 34.43
C TYR A 442 25.52 -5.98 35.35
N ASP A 443 26.06 -4.76 35.19
CA ASP A 443 27.20 -4.26 35.95
C ASP A 443 26.80 -3.71 37.33
N GLY A 444 25.51 -3.43 37.54
CA GLY A 444 24.97 -2.83 38.74
C GLY A 444 25.18 -1.33 38.86
N GLU A 445 25.88 -0.73 37.87
CA GLU A 445 26.16 0.70 37.84
C GLU A 445 24.93 1.52 37.49
N MET A 446 24.92 2.78 37.93
CA MET A 446 23.92 3.77 37.57
C MET A 446 24.29 4.35 36.24
N HIS A 447 23.36 4.29 35.28
CA HIS A 447 23.51 4.96 33.97
C HIS A 447 22.32 5.86 33.70
N PRO A 448 22.50 6.96 32.93
CA PRO A 448 21.42 7.86 32.63
C PRO A 448 20.34 7.19 31.74
N LEU A 449 19.09 7.59 31.89
CA LEU A 449 17.95 7.08 31.11
C LEU A 449 18.22 7.10 29.60
N LYS A 450 18.85 8.15 29.09
CA LYS A 450 19.31 8.32 27.71
C LYS A 450 20.21 7.17 27.22
N TRP A 451 21.09 6.65 28.08
CA TRP A 451 21.96 5.51 27.79
C TRP A 451 21.15 4.23 27.54
N GLY A 452 20.12 4.00 28.37
CA GLY A 452 19.24 2.84 28.23
C GLY A 452 18.48 2.82 26.91
N LEU A 453 18.01 3.98 26.45
CA LEU A 453 17.36 4.10 25.15
C LEU A 453 18.34 3.89 23.99
N ALA A 454 19.53 4.50 24.05
CA ALA A 454 20.55 4.41 23.01
C ALA A 454 20.98 2.96 22.75
N ARG A 455 21.10 2.17 23.82
CA ARG A 455 21.43 0.74 23.77
C ARG A 455 20.22 -0.17 23.68
N SER A 456 19.01 0.41 23.66
CA SER A 456 17.75 -0.33 23.54
C SER A 456 17.52 -1.36 24.66
N ARG A 457 17.95 -1.04 25.92
CA ARG A 457 17.87 -1.92 27.08
C ARG A 457 16.42 -2.19 27.48
N ASN A 458 16.07 -3.46 27.71
CA ASN A 458 14.73 -3.86 28.12
C ASN A 458 14.46 -3.59 29.59
N ASN A 459 15.48 -3.78 30.47
CA ASN A 459 15.37 -3.49 31.87
C ASN A 459 15.04 -2.01 32.16
N TYR A 460 15.56 -1.07 31.38
CA TYR A 460 15.25 0.36 31.54
C TYR A 460 13.78 0.66 31.18
N SER A 461 13.27 0.08 30.10
CA SER A 461 11.86 0.23 29.74
C SER A 461 10.93 -0.40 30.78
N ALA A 462 11.29 -1.56 31.32
CA ALA A 462 10.55 -2.18 32.41
C ALA A 462 10.64 -1.37 33.72
N TRP A 463 11.78 -0.74 33.98
CA TRP A 463 11.92 0.15 35.12
C TRP A 463 10.98 1.35 35.03
N ILE A 464 10.86 1.98 33.84
CA ILE A 464 9.86 3.05 33.59
C ILE A 464 8.46 2.52 33.89
N MET A 465 8.07 1.37 33.35
CA MET A 465 6.75 0.79 33.57
C MET A 465 6.48 0.47 35.07
N LYS A 466 7.53 0.10 35.81
CA LYS A 466 7.43 -0.08 37.26
C LYS A 466 7.12 1.23 37.97
N GLN A 467 7.70 2.36 37.52
CA GLN A 467 7.39 3.69 38.06
C GLN A 467 5.99 4.16 37.63
N ALA A 468 5.59 3.91 36.38
CA ALA A 468 4.29 4.30 35.82
C ALA A 468 3.12 3.61 36.52
N LYS A 469 3.27 2.34 36.94
CA LYS A 469 2.28 1.51 37.65
C LYS A 469 0.97 1.25 36.92
N GLN A 470 0.65 2.02 35.88
CA GLN A 470 -0.62 2.03 35.11
C GLN A 470 -0.34 1.80 33.63
N PRO A 471 -0.28 0.53 33.16
CA PRO A 471 -0.09 0.22 31.75
C PRO A 471 -1.15 0.83 30.83
N GLU A 472 -2.39 0.98 31.33
CA GLU A 472 -3.53 1.58 30.62
C GLU A 472 -3.22 3.05 30.23
N ALA A 473 -2.72 3.84 31.19
CA ALA A 473 -2.37 5.25 30.92
C ALA A 473 -1.24 5.37 29.89
N VAL A 474 -0.29 4.44 29.91
CA VAL A 474 0.78 4.39 28.89
C VAL A 474 0.21 4.01 27.51
N ALA A 475 -0.72 3.06 27.45
CA ALA A 475 -1.39 2.67 26.20
C ALA A 475 -2.19 3.82 25.61
N ASP A 476 -3.01 4.53 26.42
CA ASP A 476 -3.78 5.70 26.01
C ASP A 476 -2.87 6.83 25.52
N PHE A 477 -1.76 7.07 26.20
CA PHE A 477 -0.76 8.03 25.76
C PHE A 477 -0.17 7.67 24.38
N ILE A 478 0.12 6.41 24.13
CA ILE A 478 0.62 5.92 22.84
C ILE A 478 -0.43 6.15 21.73
N HIS A 479 -1.72 5.96 22.04
CA HIS A 479 -2.80 6.26 21.10
C HIS A 479 -2.87 7.76 20.78
N ASN A 480 -2.71 8.63 21.76
CA ASN A 480 -2.67 10.10 21.55
C ASN A 480 -1.49 10.53 20.67
N MET A 481 -0.39 9.80 20.69
CA MET A 481 0.77 10.01 19.82
C MET A 481 0.54 9.55 18.37
N GLY A 482 -0.62 8.93 18.03
CA GLY A 482 -1.04 8.60 16.66
C GLY A 482 -1.06 7.11 16.30
N ILE A 483 -0.81 6.20 17.23
CA ILE A 483 -0.95 4.74 16.97
C ILE A 483 -2.42 4.34 17.16
N ARG A 484 -3.06 3.88 16.10
CA ARG A 484 -4.48 3.46 16.10
C ARG A 484 -4.69 1.96 16.29
N SER A 485 -3.64 1.16 16.04
CA SER A 485 -3.66 -0.28 16.31
C SER A 485 -3.81 -0.53 17.81
N PHE A 486 -4.45 -1.64 18.18
CA PHE A 486 -4.65 -2.01 19.58
C PHE A 486 -3.32 -2.17 20.31
N ILE A 487 -3.18 -1.51 21.43
CA ILE A 487 -2.06 -1.63 22.38
C ILE A 487 -2.59 -2.36 23.60
N ASP A 488 -2.10 -3.57 23.83
CA ASP A 488 -2.49 -4.37 24.98
C ASP A 488 -1.95 -3.69 26.27
N PRO A 489 -2.82 -3.27 27.22
CA PRO A 489 -2.41 -2.49 28.40
C PRO A 489 -1.79 -3.38 29.48
N VAL A 490 -0.68 -4.02 29.16
CA VAL A 490 0.11 -4.87 30.06
C VAL A 490 1.53 -4.31 30.22
N TYR A 491 2.24 -4.65 31.30
CA TYR A 491 3.62 -4.18 31.52
C TYR A 491 4.56 -4.49 30.35
N ALA A 492 4.32 -5.61 29.66
CA ALA A 492 5.11 -6.02 28.49
C ALA A 492 4.95 -5.11 27.27
N LEU A 493 3.97 -4.18 27.25
CA LEU A 493 3.79 -3.22 26.13
C LEU A 493 5.08 -2.42 25.89
N CYS A 494 5.88 -2.13 26.91
CA CYS A 494 7.13 -1.39 26.79
C CYS A 494 8.21 -2.10 25.96
N LEU A 495 8.01 -3.37 25.66
CA LEU A 495 8.86 -4.17 24.78
C LEU A 495 8.30 -4.27 23.35
N GLY A 496 7.12 -3.68 23.09
CA GLY A 496 6.46 -3.71 21.80
C GLY A 496 5.86 -5.06 21.44
N THR A 497 5.14 -5.65 22.37
CA THR A 497 4.39 -6.90 22.14
C THR A 497 3.21 -6.72 21.21
N SER A 498 2.66 -5.52 21.12
CA SER A 498 1.56 -5.15 20.22
C SER A 498 2.01 -5.06 18.76
N GLU A 499 1.04 -5.17 17.85
CA GLU A 499 1.27 -5.10 16.40
C GLU A 499 0.80 -3.77 15.85
N SER A 500 1.58 -3.18 14.93
CA SER A 500 1.21 -1.99 14.18
C SER A 500 1.75 -2.04 12.75
N SER A 501 1.34 -1.10 11.90
CA SER A 501 1.83 -0.96 10.54
C SER A 501 3.00 0.03 10.45
N VAL A 502 3.80 -0.07 9.38
CA VAL A 502 4.87 0.91 9.09
C VAL A 502 4.28 2.32 9.00
N PHE A 503 3.12 2.44 8.36
CA PHE A 503 2.42 3.70 8.18
C PHE A 503 2.05 4.36 9.51
N GLU A 504 1.44 3.63 10.45
CA GLU A 504 1.09 4.15 11.76
C GLU A 504 2.33 4.53 12.57
N MET A 505 3.37 3.69 12.54
CA MET A 505 4.61 3.96 13.27
C MET A 505 5.31 5.21 12.76
N VAL A 506 5.41 5.42 11.43
CA VAL A 506 6.02 6.62 10.86
C VAL A 506 5.17 7.86 11.17
N SER A 507 3.84 7.74 11.11
CA SER A 507 2.91 8.81 11.52
C SER A 507 3.13 9.24 12.97
N ALA A 508 3.17 8.29 13.89
CA ALA A 508 3.39 8.57 15.31
C ALA A 508 4.79 9.17 15.59
N TYR A 509 5.84 8.67 14.91
CA TYR A 509 7.18 9.26 15.03
C TYR A 509 7.27 10.68 14.45
N SER A 510 6.40 11.04 13.51
CA SER A 510 6.33 12.40 12.95
C SER A 510 5.96 13.45 14.02
N THR A 511 5.24 13.05 15.06
CA THR A 511 4.89 13.91 16.20
C THR A 511 6.12 14.48 16.90
N PHE A 512 7.22 13.70 17.00
CA PHE A 512 8.47 14.20 17.57
C PHE A 512 9.10 15.31 16.73
N ALA A 513 9.15 15.15 15.39
CA ALA A 513 9.72 16.14 14.48
C ALA A 513 8.83 17.36 14.29
N ASN A 514 7.56 17.27 14.64
CA ASN A 514 6.57 18.33 14.53
C ASN A 514 6.29 19.04 15.86
N GLY A 515 7.27 19.07 16.77
CA GLY A 515 7.17 19.80 18.03
C GLY A 515 6.07 19.27 18.98
N GLY A 516 5.75 17.99 18.91
CA GLY A 516 4.74 17.36 19.77
C GLY A 516 3.32 17.38 19.21
N VAL A 517 3.13 17.98 18.04
CA VAL A 517 1.83 18.00 17.33
C VAL A 517 1.72 16.78 16.43
N HIS A 518 0.74 15.92 16.66
CA HIS A 518 0.39 14.84 15.74
C HIS A 518 -0.44 15.40 14.60
N THR A 519 0.01 15.20 13.37
CA THR A 519 -0.70 15.58 12.14
C THR A 519 -1.09 14.32 11.38
N ASP A 520 -2.38 14.14 11.14
CA ASP A 520 -2.89 12.97 10.40
C ASP A 520 -2.32 12.91 8.98
N PRO A 521 -1.78 11.76 8.56
CA PRO A 521 -1.21 11.64 7.23
C PRO A 521 -2.24 11.79 6.12
N ILE A 522 -1.92 12.61 5.12
CA ILE A 522 -2.75 12.78 3.92
C ILE A 522 -2.08 12.20 2.68
N PHE A 523 -2.91 11.66 1.79
CA PHE A 523 -2.49 11.03 0.53
C PHE A 523 -2.84 11.86 -0.70
N VAL A 524 -3.89 12.68 -0.59
CA VAL A 524 -4.47 13.50 -1.68
C VAL A 524 -4.63 14.92 -1.18
N THR A 525 -4.26 15.89 -2.01
CA THR A 525 -4.41 17.33 -1.70
C THR A 525 -5.67 17.90 -2.34
N ARG A 526 -6.01 17.47 -3.57
CA ARG A 526 -7.21 17.91 -4.28
C ARG A 526 -7.62 16.93 -5.36
N ILE A 527 -8.87 17.02 -5.77
CA ILE A 527 -9.46 16.30 -6.89
C ILE A 527 -10.08 17.31 -7.84
N GLU A 528 -9.79 17.21 -9.11
CA GLU A 528 -10.38 17.99 -10.21
C GLU A 528 -11.14 17.08 -11.19
N ASP A 529 -12.09 17.65 -11.90
CA ASP A 529 -12.78 16.98 -13.00
C ASP A 529 -11.90 16.92 -14.29
N ARG A 530 -12.45 16.36 -15.35
CA ARG A 530 -11.78 16.27 -16.65
C ARG A 530 -11.41 17.65 -17.20
N GLN A 531 -12.22 18.67 -16.97
CA GLN A 531 -12.04 20.04 -17.43
C GLN A 531 -11.00 20.82 -16.58
N GLY A 532 -10.66 20.33 -15.40
CA GLY A 532 -9.77 20.99 -14.45
C GLY A 532 -10.52 21.80 -13.39
N ASN A 533 -11.85 21.68 -13.29
CA ASN A 533 -12.61 22.31 -12.22
C ASN A 533 -12.34 21.57 -10.90
N LEU A 534 -12.13 22.34 -9.84
CA LEU A 534 -11.92 21.82 -8.50
C LEU A 534 -13.20 21.18 -7.96
N ILE A 535 -13.11 19.89 -7.56
CA ILE A 535 -14.20 19.16 -6.92
C ILE A 535 -14.04 19.12 -5.41
N ALA A 536 -12.81 18.82 -4.93
CA ALA A 536 -12.53 18.67 -3.51
C ALA A 536 -11.09 19.06 -3.17
N THR A 537 -10.86 19.59 -1.97
CA THR A 537 -9.56 19.81 -1.34
C THR A 537 -9.50 19.07 0.00
N PHE A 538 -8.30 18.66 0.39
CA PHE A 538 -8.07 17.91 1.63
C PHE A 538 -6.97 18.57 2.44
N ILE A 539 -7.25 18.80 3.71
CA ILE A 539 -6.35 19.38 4.69
C ILE A 539 -6.19 18.36 5.83
N PRO A 540 -4.98 18.13 6.34
CA PRO A 540 -4.79 17.21 7.46
C PRO A 540 -5.38 17.80 8.75
N GLU A 541 -5.87 16.93 9.61
CA GLU A 541 -6.20 17.26 10.99
C GLU A 541 -4.96 17.17 11.86
N SER A 542 -4.84 18.03 12.85
CA SER A 542 -3.71 18.04 13.78
C SER A 542 -4.20 18.19 15.22
N GLN A 543 -3.50 17.55 16.15
CA GLN A 543 -3.78 17.61 17.58
C GLN A 543 -2.48 17.72 18.38
N ASP A 544 -2.50 18.46 19.46
CA ASP A 544 -1.39 18.49 20.41
C ASP A 544 -1.33 17.16 21.17
N ALA A 545 -0.25 16.42 21.00
CA ALA A 545 -0.04 15.13 21.66
C ALA A 545 0.84 15.27 22.90
N VAL A 546 1.91 16.06 22.81
CA VAL A 546 2.82 16.38 23.93
C VAL A 546 3.34 17.80 23.78
N SER A 547 3.93 18.35 24.84
CA SER A 547 4.54 19.68 24.78
C SER A 547 5.74 19.70 23.80
N GLU A 548 6.00 20.87 23.18
CA GLU A 548 7.17 21.07 22.32
C GLU A 548 8.48 20.76 23.06
N ARG A 549 8.56 21.06 24.34
CA ARG A 549 9.71 20.72 25.21
C ARG A 549 9.89 19.20 25.34
N THR A 550 8.82 18.48 25.64
CA THR A 550 8.84 17.02 25.77
C THR A 550 9.28 16.36 24.47
N ALA A 551 8.70 16.80 23.35
CA ALA A 551 9.06 16.30 22.02
C ALA A 551 10.53 16.56 21.68
N TYR A 552 11.03 17.77 21.94
CA TYR A 552 12.43 18.12 21.69
C TYR A 552 13.40 17.34 22.59
N THR A 553 13.07 17.18 23.88
CA THR A 553 13.84 16.35 24.81
C THR A 553 13.93 14.92 24.26
N MET A 554 12.80 14.35 23.80
CA MET A 554 12.81 13.01 23.21
C MET A 554 13.62 12.95 21.92
N LEU A 555 13.60 13.98 21.07
CA LEU A 555 14.45 14.07 19.88
C LEU A 555 15.94 13.99 20.24
N THR A 556 16.40 14.67 21.30
CA THR A 556 17.80 14.58 21.75
C THR A 556 18.18 13.16 22.16
N MET A 557 17.26 12.45 22.83
CA MET A 557 17.44 11.04 23.16
C MET A 557 17.47 10.12 21.93
N LEU A 558 16.60 10.37 20.93
CA LEU A 558 16.61 9.63 19.66
C LEU A 558 17.89 9.88 18.86
N GLN A 559 18.45 11.10 18.92
CA GLN A 559 19.75 11.41 18.32
C GLN A 559 20.88 10.60 18.98
N SER A 560 20.80 10.36 20.29
CA SER A 560 21.81 9.53 20.97
C SER A 560 21.81 8.06 20.49
N VAL A 561 20.69 7.55 20.00
CA VAL A 561 20.64 6.22 19.39
C VAL A 561 21.45 6.17 18.08
N VAL A 562 21.53 7.29 17.35
CA VAL A 562 22.32 7.42 16.12
C VAL A 562 23.79 7.74 16.44
N THR A 563 24.06 8.55 17.46
CA THR A 563 25.44 8.93 17.80
C THR A 563 26.19 7.85 18.54
N ASN A 564 25.59 7.25 19.54
CA ASN A 564 26.22 6.35 20.52
C ASN A 564 25.52 5.00 20.68
N GLY A 565 24.53 4.70 19.82
CA GLY A 565 23.65 3.55 20.02
C GLY A 565 23.53 2.63 18.81
N THR A 566 22.38 1.91 18.78
CA THR A 566 22.11 0.82 17.85
C THR A 566 21.97 1.27 16.38
N ALA A 567 21.81 2.58 16.11
CA ALA A 567 21.68 3.14 14.76
C ALA A 567 22.95 3.83 14.24
N GLY A 568 24.10 3.66 14.89
CA GLY A 568 25.38 4.30 14.51
C GLY A 568 25.82 4.07 13.06
N ARG A 569 25.37 2.96 12.44
CA ARG A 569 25.62 2.67 11.03
C ARG A 569 25.17 3.76 10.07
N LEU A 570 24.15 4.56 10.41
CA LEU A 570 23.72 5.69 9.58
C LEU A 570 24.87 6.67 9.29
N LYS A 571 25.74 6.91 10.30
CA LYS A 571 26.83 7.87 10.20
C LYS A 571 27.93 7.40 9.25
N TRP A 572 28.45 6.20 9.47
CA TRP A 572 29.65 5.74 8.75
C TRP A 572 29.36 4.93 7.49
N GLN A 573 28.22 4.23 7.39
CA GLN A 573 27.90 3.44 6.20
C GLN A 573 27.18 4.24 5.12
N PHE A 574 26.38 5.26 5.50
CA PHE A 574 25.52 6.01 4.60
C PHE A 574 25.89 7.48 4.45
N ASP A 575 27.02 7.88 5.06
CA ASP A 575 27.51 9.26 5.03
C ASP A 575 26.45 10.28 5.56
N LEU A 576 25.85 9.95 6.69
CA LEU A 576 24.80 10.77 7.31
C LEU A 576 25.26 11.39 8.65
N GLY A 577 26.58 11.42 8.92
CA GLY A 577 27.13 11.91 10.18
C GLY A 577 26.86 13.38 10.46
N ASP A 578 26.77 14.21 9.42
CA ASP A 578 26.57 15.65 9.53
C ASP A 578 25.07 16.03 9.62
N ALA A 579 24.17 15.10 9.34
CA ALA A 579 22.74 15.32 9.41
C ALA A 579 22.24 15.18 10.86
N GLN A 580 21.29 16.03 11.24
CA GLN A 580 20.61 15.91 12.52
C GLN A 580 19.51 14.83 12.42
N LEU A 581 19.83 13.61 12.84
CA LEU A 581 18.96 12.44 12.76
C LEU A 581 18.73 11.81 14.12
N GLY A 582 17.46 11.56 14.44
CA GLY A 582 17.06 10.63 15.50
C GLY A 582 16.69 9.27 14.90
N GLY A 583 16.80 8.20 15.67
CA GLY A 583 16.45 6.88 15.17
C GLY A 583 16.11 5.88 16.26
N LYS A 584 15.42 4.80 15.86
CA LYS A 584 15.16 3.65 16.75
C LYS A 584 15.09 2.35 15.94
N THR A 585 15.90 1.39 16.35
CA THR A 585 15.81 0.01 15.85
C THR A 585 14.78 -0.79 16.63
N GLY A 586 14.10 -1.71 15.95
CA GLY A 586 13.22 -2.70 16.54
C GLY A 586 13.52 -4.09 16.03
N THR A 587 13.39 -5.07 16.91
CA THR A 587 13.52 -6.49 16.57
C THR A 587 12.53 -7.24 17.45
N SER A 588 11.65 -8.02 16.83
CA SER A 588 10.77 -8.90 17.60
C SER A 588 11.48 -10.19 17.99
N GLN A 589 10.86 -10.97 18.89
CA GLN A 589 11.43 -12.23 19.35
C GLN A 589 11.78 -13.15 18.17
N ARG A 590 12.95 -13.83 18.26
CA ARG A 590 13.46 -14.77 17.26
C ARG A 590 13.70 -14.13 15.88
N ASN A 591 13.93 -12.81 15.79
CA ASN A 591 14.18 -12.10 14.51
C ASN A 591 13.05 -12.21 13.48
N ARG A 592 11.80 -12.33 13.92
CA ARG A 592 10.64 -12.43 13.02
C ARG A 592 10.36 -11.13 12.29
N ASP A 593 10.54 -10.00 12.98
CA ASP A 593 10.27 -8.66 12.50
C ASP A 593 11.46 -7.75 12.79
N ALA A 594 11.94 -7.10 11.75
CA ALA A 594 13.03 -6.14 11.81
C ALA A 594 12.48 -4.76 11.46
N TRP A 595 12.69 -3.77 12.32
CA TRP A 595 12.17 -2.42 12.18
C TRP A 595 13.28 -1.39 12.30
N PHE A 596 13.10 -0.30 11.56
CA PHE A 596 13.88 0.91 11.80
C PHE A 596 13.05 2.15 11.52
N MET A 597 13.02 3.08 12.49
CA MET A 597 12.41 4.40 12.38
C MET A 597 13.50 5.46 12.41
N CYS A 598 13.43 6.43 11.51
CA CYS A 598 14.35 7.55 11.41
C CYS A 598 13.57 8.86 11.36
N VAL A 599 13.99 9.79 12.22
CA VAL A 599 13.40 11.13 12.34
C VAL A 599 14.43 12.16 11.89
N ALA A 600 14.09 12.95 10.89
CA ALA A 600 14.84 14.12 10.43
C ALA A 600 13.95 15.37 10.50
N PRO A 601 14.52 16.58 10.45
CA PRO A 601 13.74 17.83 10.63
C PRO A 601 12.57 18.02 9.66
N LYS A 602 12.74 17.59 8.40
CA LYS A 602 11.74 17.76 7.34
C LYS A 602 11.16 16.44 6.81
N LEU A 603 11.63 15.31 7.31
CA LEU A 603 11.21 14.00 6.80
C LEU A 603 11.36 12.92 7.86
N VAL A 604 10.32 12.15 8.08
CA VAL A 604 10.34 10.96 8.94
C VAL A 604 10.10 9.75 8.07
N ALA A 605 10.95 8.73 8.19
CA ALA A 605 10.83 7.51 7.40
C ALA A 605 11.05 6.27 8.26
N GLY A 606 10.35 5.20 7.88
CA GLY A 606 10.48 3.92 8.56
C GLY A 606 10.38 2.75 7.60
N ALA A 607 11.01 1.65 7.99
CA ALA A 607 10.96 0.39 7.27
C ALA A 607 10.74 -0.79 8.22
N TRP A 608 10.01 -1.77 7.69
CA TRP A 608 9.87 -3.11 8.26
C TRP A 608 10.38 -4.15 7.26
N VAL A 609 11.00 -5.21 7.77
CA VAL A 609 11.44 -6.37 6.99
C VAL A 609 11.09 -7.65 7.75
N GLY A 610 10.53 -8.64 7.04
CA GLY A 610 10.20 -9.95 7.61
C GLY A 610 9.69 -10.93 6.55
N GLY A 611 9.35 -12.15 6.97
CA GLY A 611 8.63 -13.09 6.15
C GLY A 611 7.14 -12.75 6.06
N GLU A 612 6.45 -13.18 5.00
CA GLU A 612 5.00 -13.11 4.95
C GLU A 612 4.36 -13.88 6.11
N ASP A 613 4.88 -15.07 6.37
CA ASP A 613 4.54 -15.87 7.53
C ASP A 613 5.59 -15.65 8.64
N GLN A 614 5.14 -15.50 9.88
CA GLN A 614 6.04 -15.24 11.02
C GLN A 614 7.03 -16.36 11.30
N SER A 615 6.74 -17.58 10.83
CA SER A 615 7.67 -18.71 10.93
C SER A 615 8.78 -18.69 9.88
N VAL A 616 8.72 -17.79 8.90
CA VAL A 616 9.78 -17.58 7.90
C VAL A 616 10.63 -16.39 8.32
N HIS A 617 11.71 -16.65 9.01
CA HIS A 617 12.59 -15.60 9.53
C HIS A 617 14.06 -16.06 9.57
N PRO A 618 15.04 -15.13 9.56
CA PRO A 618 16.42 -15.47 9.76
C PRO A 618 16.67 -15.95 11.21
N THR A 619 17.46 -16.99 11.35
CA THR A 619 17.88 -17.51 12.67
C THR A 619 19.01 -16.68 13.28
N TYR A 620 19.76 -15.95 12.43
CA TYR A 620 20.87 -15.09 12.83
C TYR A 620 20.91 -13.82 11.95
N GLY A 621 21.28 -12.67 12.55
CA GLY A 621 21.43 -11.38 11.86
C GLY A 621 20.10 -10.88 11.25
N GLY A 622 19.00 -11.10 11.94
CA GLY A 622 17.67 -10.59 11.60
C GLY A 622 17.30 -9.30 12.33
N GLU A 623 18.29 -8.66 12.96
CA GLU A 623 18.09 -7.44 13.72
C GLU A 623 17.71 -6.25 12.81
N GLY A 624 16.94 -5.32 13.36
CA GLY A 624 16.50 -4.11 12.65
C GLY A 624 17.67 -3.26 12.13
N SER A 625 18.81 -3.23 12.85
CA SER A 625 20.04 -2.57 12.43
C SER A 625 20.71 -3.19 11.20
N ILE A 626 20.44 -4.46 10.91
CA ILE A 626 21.00 -5.19 9.76
C ILE A 626 20.02 -5.22 8.59
N MET A 627 18.73 -5.41 8.85
CA MET A 627 17.74 -5.66 7.80
C MET A 627 16.99 -4.40 7.37
N ALA A 628 16.48 -3.60 8.32
CA ALA A 628 15.60 -2.46 8.04
C ALA A 628 16.36 -1.12 7.94
N LEU A 629 17.31 -0.86 8.84
CA LEU A 629 18.10 0.38 8.86
C LEU A 629 18.76 0.69 7.52
N PRO A 630 19.38 -0.26 6.79
CA PRO A 630 20.02 0.06 5.53
C PRO A 630 19.07 0.54 4.44
N ILE A 631 17.80 0.14 4.46
CA ILE A 631 16.77 0.64 3.53
C ILE A 631 16.57 2.14 3.75
N VAL A 632 16.38 2.53 5.00
CA VAL A 632 16.16 3.93 5.38
C VAL A 632 17.44 4.76 5.19
N GLY A 633 18.60 4.21 5.56
CA GLY A 633 19.89 4.87 5.39
C GLY A 633 20.22 5.19 3.91
N GLU A 634 20.01 4.23 3.02
CA GLU A 634 20.19 4.42 1.56
C GLU A 634 19.23 5.48 1.01
N PHE A 635 17.96 5.42 1.46
CA PHE A 635 16.95 6.40 1.07
C PHE A 635 17.36 7.82 1.47
N PHE A 636 17.72 8.08 2.74
CA PHE A 636 18.14 9.40 3.18
C PHE A 636 19.44 9.84 2.51
N SER A 637 20.43 8.96 2.36
CA SER A 637 21.67 9.26 1.63
C SER A 637 21.41 9.75 0.21
N THR A 638 20.42 9.13 -0.48
CA THR A 638 20.07 9.52 -1.85
C THR A 638 19.24 10.81 -1.87
N VAL A 639 18.31 10.98 -0.92
CA VAL A 639 17.50 12.21 -0.78
C VAL A 639 18.39 13.43 -0.55
N TYR A 640 19.35 13.36 0.37
CA TYR A 640 20.25 14.46 0.68
C TYR A 640 21.22 14.84 -0.45
N LYS A 641 21.49 13.92 -1.38
CA LYS A 641 22.29 14.19 -2.58
C LYS A 641 21.51 14.95 -3.67
N ASN A 642 20.19 15.08 -3.51
CA ASN A 642 19.35 15.75 -4.51
C ASN A 642 18.80 17.09 -3.96
N PRO A 643 19.45 18.23 -4.22
CA PRO A 643 19.02 19.53 -3.69
C PRO A 643 17.65 19.98 -4.21
N ALA A 644 17.18 19.46 -5.35
CA ALA A 644 15.85 19.78 -5.89
C ALA A 644 14.69 19.32 -4.98
N LEU A 645 14.95 18.44 -4.02
CA LEU A 645 13.97 17.99 -3.05
C LEU A 645 13.77 18.97 -1.88
N GLY A 646 14.62 19.99 -1.73
CA GLY A 646 14.53 21.00 -0.68
C GLY A 646 14.84 20.48 0.74
N ILE A 647 15.49 19.33 0.83
CA ILE A 647 15.88 18.66 2.08
C ILE A 647 17.41 18.51 2.07
N SER A 648 18.08 18.92 3.15
CA SER A 648 19.51 18.90 3.24
C SER A 648 20.02 18.40 4.60
N LYS A 649 21.29 17.98 4.64
CA LYS A 649 21.98 17.60 5.89
C LYS A 649 22.08 18.76 6.89
N GLN A 650 21.96 20.02 6.42
CA GLN A 650 22.02 21.24 7.23
C GLN A 650 20.69 21.59 7.89
N ASP A 651 19.59 20.93 7.51
CA ASP A 651 18.30 21.13 8.20
C ASP A 651 18.44 20.74 9.68
N ARG A 652 17.82 21.56 10.56
CA ARG A 652 17.88 21.37 12.00
C ARG A 652 16.47 21.30 12.57
N PHE A 653 16.29 20.54 13.65
CA PHE A 653 15.04 20.54 14.41
C PHE A 653 14.84 21.93 15.03
N ARG A 654 13.59 22.37 15.02
CA ARG A 654 13.22 23.61 15.72
C ARG A 654 13.49 23.42 17.21
N ARG A 655 14.28 24.33 17.78
CA ARG A 655 14.58 24.35 19.21
C ARG A 655 13.55 25.24 19.90
N PRO A 656 12.85 24.77 20.95
CA PRO A 656 11.96 25.60 21.75
C PRO A 656 12.71 26.69 22.50
N ASP A 657 12.06 27.81 22.80
CA ASP A 657 12.69 28.97 23.48
C ASP A 657 13.20 28.67 24.90
N ARG A 658 12.57 27.70 25.55
CA ARG A 658 12.92 27.30 26.94
C ARG A 658 13.20 25.80 27.00
N VAL A 659 14.40 25.39 26.62
CA VAL A 659 14.84 23.99 26.68
C VAL A 659 15.95 23.85 27.70
N THR A 660 15.83 22.88 28.59
CA THR A 660 16.91 22.46 29.45
C THR A 660 17.91 21.63 28.60
N GLU A 661 19.16 22.06 28.60
CA GLU A 661 20.24 21.21 28.09
C GLU A 661 20.66 20.26 29.19
N TYR A 662 20.69 18.98 28.84
CA TYR A 662 21.03 17.92 29.79
C TYR A 662 22.44 17.43 29.50
N ASP A 663 23.41 17.81 30.36
CA ASP A 663 24.72 17.18 30.41
C ASP A 663 24.72 16.06 31.47
N CYS A 664 24.47 14.84 30.99
CA CYS A 664 24.32 13.71 31.91
C CYS A 664 25.62 13.24 32.56
N GLU A 665 26.79 13.69 32.07
CA GLU A 665 28.06 13.37 32.75
C GLU A 665 28.24 14.27 33.98
N GLU A 666 27.96 15.55 33.83
CA GLU A 666 28.02 16.54 34.93
C GLU A 666 26.93 16.27 36.00
N GLU A 667 25.70 16.01 35.58
CA GLU A 667 24.59 15.73 36.51
C GLU A 667 24.79 14.45 37.31
N MET A 668 25.38 13.40 36.71
CA MET A 668 25.69 12.14 37.42
C MET A 668 26.86 12.31 38.39
N GLN A 669 27.86 13.12 38.09
CA GLN A 669 28.93 13.43 39.04
C GLN A 669 28.40 14.23 40.23
N GLN A 670 27.53 15.22 40.00
CA GLN A 670 26.93 16.02 41.08
C GLN A 670 26.04 15.15 42.01
N SER A 671 25.27 14.20 41.45
CA SER A 671 24.46 13.30 42.31
C SER A 671 25.27 12.33 43.15
N GLN A 672 26.44 11.88 42.71
CA GLN A 672 27.35 11.08 43.50
C GLN A 672 27.97 11.87 44.66
N TYR A 673 28.34 13.14 44.41
CA TYR A 673 28.85 14.02 45.47
C TYR A 673 27.80 14.31 46.56
N THR A 674 26.51 14.46 46.20
CA THR A 674 25.43 14.72 47.17
C THR A 674 25.11 13.47 48.02
N GLU A 675 25.12 12.26 47.43
CA GLU A 675 24.93 11.02 48.18
C GLU A 675 26.11 10.69 49.12
N GLU A 676 27.33 11.05 48.74
CA GLU A 676 28.50 10.94 49.62
C GLU A 676 28.47 11.96 50.75
N GLU A 677 27.95 13.19 50.55
CA GLU A 677 27.79 14.19 51.59
C GLU A 677 26.64 13.85 52.58
N GLU A 678 25.50 13.34 52.10
CA GLU A 678 24.40 12.90 52.97
C GLU A 678 24.75 11.62 53.75
N GLY A 679 25.55 10.71 53.19
CA GLY A 679 26.06 9.51 53.90
C GLY A 679 27.13 9.79 54.94
N PHE A 680 27.64 11.01 55.03
CA PHE A 680 28.56 11.44 56.07
C PHE A 680 27.89 12.05 57.29
N PHE A 681 26.57 12.30 57.25
CA PHE A 681 25.76 12.88 58.34
C PHE A 681 24.80 11.89 59.02
N ASP A 682 24.76 10.63 58.60
CA ASP A 682 24.14 9.53 59.32
C ASP A 682 25.23 8.66 60.02
#